data_f4a48c2392320faa8960d538ceb3217c
#
_entry.id   f4a48c2392320faa8960d538ceb3217c
#
_cell.length_a   1.000
_cell.length_b   1.000
_cell.length_c   1.000
_cell.angle_alpha   90.00
_cell.angle_beta   90.00
_cell.angle_gamma   90.00
#
_symmetry.space_group_name_H-M   'P 1'
#
loop_
_entity.id
_entity.type
_entity.pdbx_description
1 polymer ?
#
loop_
_entity_poly.entity_id
_entity_poly.type
_entity_poly.pdbx_seq_one_letter_code
_entity_poly.pdbx_strand_id
1 'polypeptide(L)'
;MKYLVRDVVYEVCVFGFVGRHLKGDYYYVLAWILFSGCYNGYMEDTKFSLNQTPISTILAWVESGAIAIPEIQRPFVWMSWQVRDLMDSLYQGYPVGYIITWQNPDVKLKDGSTSQGKRILIDGQQRITALRAAMSGLDVIDKKYKKKRIAISFNPLTEEFRTRTVSTIRGKEWISDIAEVMVNGYDTLTFVEEYVAKNPSLTRQEVNTRLNRLIQIKNKQIGEIQLSPSLDINIVNEIFVRINASGVNLSNADFAMSKIAVYENEPGDEMGMKLRKFIDYFAHLSVAPEQFEIIKENDTEFAKTDYFTKISWLKNETDDLYDPSYNDIIRVVGLTQFARGKLGDIVALLSGRNFETRQDEKEIADESFRKLEKGLYQFTNENKFKHFVQNILRGSGYDEPSMLIARNAVNYAYAMYLRLFDIGENYAEANSLVRRLLAISLLTGRHSGSFETKFEQDIKRIQNPGDLAKFVATLEKQELADIFWDSTLVDELDKPTINNPFWHMFVAAQNKLLKQGFLSKSNIARDLATDDVHHIFPKNYLVKHGYDKTKYNRIANFVHLRNDINISVGDLAPRDYLNDILSSKNDHHSDITSEDELKSNFGDNAVPILLMKAVAVDYEEFLKQRQRLMAKMLKEYYRSL
;
A
#
# COMPACT_ATOMS: atom_id res chain seq x y z
N MET A 1 -27.61 36.53 -25.40
CA MET A 1 -26.79 37.64 -24.90
C MET A 1 -25.51 37.18 -24.15
N LYS A 2 -25.51 36.04 -23.44
CA LYS A 2 -24.30 35.50 -22.75
C LYS A 2 -23.17 34.96 -23.68
N TYR A 3 -23.50 34.61 -24.91
CA TYR A 3 -22.52 34.08 -25.89
C TYR A 3 -21.88 35.16 -26.75
N LEU A 4 -22.55 36.31 -26.96
CA LEU A 4 -22.01 37.40 -27.78
C LEU A 4 -20.89 38.19 -27.08
N VAL A 5 -20.85 38.21 -25.74
CA VAL A 5 -19.85 38.97 -24.97
C VAL A 5 -18.51 38.21 -24.92
N ARG A 6 -18.53 36.87 -25.04
CA ARG A 6 -17.30 36.04 -24.98
C ARG A 6 -16.49 36.15 -26.27
N ASP A 7 -17.16 36.23 -27.41
CA ASP A 7 -16.47 36.31 -28.71
C ASP A 7 -15.88 37.70 -28.99
N VAL A 8 -16.54 38.76 -28.50
CA VAL A 8 -16.02 40.14 -28.63
C VAL A 8 -14.78 40.37 -27.77
N VAL A 9 -14.69 39.76 -26.58
CA VAL A 9 -13.49 39.85 -25.71
C VAL A 9 -12.31 39.09 -26.31
N TYR A 10 -12.56 37.97 -27.00
CA TYR A 10 -11.51 37.20 -27.65
C TYR A 10 -10.94 37.88 -28.88
N GLU A 11 -11.79 38.54 -29.71
CA GLU A 11 -11.36 39.31 -30.87
C GLU A 11 -10.57 40.57 -30.49
N VAL A 12 -10.94 41.28 -29.43
CA VAL A 12 -10.19 42.45 -28.97
C VAL A 12 -8.81 42.11 -28.41
N CYS A 13 -8.66 40.97 -27.75
CA CYS A 13 -7.35 40.49 -27.27
C CYS A 13 -6.42 39.99 -28.40
N VAL A 14 -6.97 39.41 -29.47
CA VAL A 14 -6.20 38.91 -30.59
C VAL A 14 -5.78 40.04 -31.56
N PHE A 15 -6.63 41.05 -31.77
CA PHE A 15 -6.28 42.19 -32.63
C PHE A 15 -5.39 43.23 -31.96
N GLY A 16 -5.33 43.33 -30.65
CA GLY A 16 -4.40 44.23 -29.93
C GLY A 16 -2.91 43.89 -30.10
N PHE A 17 -2.59 42.70 -30.57
CA PHE A 17 -1.19 42.25 -30.76
C PHE A 17 -0.65 42.46 -32.19
N VAL A 18 -1.49 42.80 -33.16
CA VAL A 18 -1.09 42.93 -34.57
C VAL A 18 -1.03 44.39 -35.06
N GLY A 19 -1.48 45.36 -34.26
CA GLY A 19 -1.59 46.78 -34.69
C GLY A 19 -0.40 47.63 -34.25
N ARG A 20 0.82 47.41 -34.77
CA ARG A 20 1.81 48.49 -34.87
C ARG A 20 1.50 49.36 -36.07
N HIS A 21 1.30 50.66 -35.81
CA HIS A 21 1.07 51.78 -36.67
C HIS A 21 -0.40 52.15 -36.95
N LEU A 22 -0.93 52.99 -36.08
CA LEU A 22 -1.73 54.15 -36.46
C LEU A 22 -1.87 55.10 -35.24
N LYS A 23 -1.67 56.39 -35.49
CA LYS A 23 -1.61 57.48 -34.51
C LYS A 23 -2.99 57.77 -33.88
N GLY A 24 -3.03 57.94 -32.55
CA GLY A 24 -4.17 58.62 -31.90
C GLY A 24 -4.36 58.27 -30.44
N ASP A 25 -3.87 59.13 -29.53
CA ASP A 25 -3.94 58.97 -28.06
C ASP A 25 -5.35 58.90 -27.43
N TYR A 26 -6.41 59.13 -28.22
CA TYR A 26 -7.79 59.16 -27.73
C TYR A 26 -8.42 57.75 -27.54
N TYR A 27 -7.94 56.75 -28.21
CA TYR A 27 -8.51 55.40 -28.09
C TYR A 27 -8.07 54.64 -26.83
N TYR A 28 -6.91 54.97 -26.28
CA TYR A 28 -6.45 54.35 -25.05
C TYR A 28 -7.20 54.81 -23.80
N VAL A 29 -7.67 56.06 -23.76
CA VAL A 29 -8.41 56.59 -22.64
C VAL A 29 -9.86 56.03 -22.62
N LEU A 30 -10.50 55.87 -23.78
CA LEU A 30 -11.82 55.25 -23.88
C LEU A 30 -11.80 53.74 -23.59
N ALA A 31 -10.78 53.02 -24.04
CA ALA A 31 -10.59 51.62 -23.68
C ALA A 31 -10.31 51.44 -22.18
N TRP A 32 -9.52 52.33 -21.56
CA TRP A 32 -9.24 52.29 -20.13
C TRP A 32 -10.46 52.66 -19.27
N ILE A 33 -11.30 53.63 -19.68
CA ILE A 33 -12.54 54.01 -19.01
C ILE A 33 -13.59 52.92 -19.17
N LEU A 34 -13.71 52.26 -20.31
CA LEU A 34 -14.59 51.12 -20.51
C LEU A 34 -14.12 49.88 -19.75
N PHE A 35 -12.80 49.68 -19.64
CA PHE A 35 -12.20 48.59 -18.85
C PHE A 35 -12.35 48.83 -17.35
N SER A 36 -12.13 50.05 -16.86
CA SER A 36 -12.32 50.37 -15.44
C SER A 36 -13.79 50.43 -15.01
N GLY A 37 -14.71 50.80 -15.93
CA GLY A 37 -16.18 50.80 -15.66
C GLY A 37 -16.79 49.38 -15.67
N CYS A 38 -16.24 48.45 -16.44
CA CYS A 38 -16.65 47.03 -16.42
C CYS A 38 -15.99 46.19 -15.31
N TYR A 39 -14.84 46.64 -14.76
CA TYR A 39 -14.14 45.91 -13.71
C TYR A 39 -14.74 46.09 -12.31
N ASN A 40 -15.57 47.13 -12.12
CA ASN A 40 -16.23 47.36 -10.82
C ASN A 40 -17.58 46.65 -10.65
N GLY A 41 -17.97 45.75 -11.59
CA GLY A 41 -19.27 45.09 -11.54
C GLY A 41 -19.25 43.58 -11.27
N TYR A 42 -18.10 42.93 -11.34
CA TYR A 42 -17.93 41.50 -11.04
C TYR A 42 -16.53 41.25 -10.43
N MET A 43 -16.33 41.59 -9.18
CA MET A 43 -15.37 40.86 -8.36
C MET A 43 -15.99 39.49 -8.11
N GLU A 44 -15.72 38.49 -8.98
CA GLU A 44 -15.83 37.11 -8.56
C GLU A 44 -14.87 36.98 -7.36
N ASP A 45 -15.40 36.62 -6.21
CA ASP A 45 -14.59 36.30 -5.03
C ASP A 45 -13.50 35.33 -5.47
N THR A 46 -12.24 35.77 -5.46
CA THR A 46 -11.13 34.93 -5.89
C THR A 46 -11.03 33.76 -4.94
N LYS A 47 -11.35 32.56 -5.44
CA LYS A 47 -11.43 31.34 -4.63
C LYS A 47 -10.08 30.91 -4.06
N PHE A 48 -8.97 31.47 -4.54
CA PHE A 48 -7.63 31.17 -4.06
C PHE A 48 -6.63 32.30 -4.36
N SER A 49 -5.52 32.33 -3.63
CA SER A 49 -4.34 33.12 -3.92
C SER A 49 -3.12 32.21 -4.13
N LEU A 50 -2.14 32.68 -4.89
CA LEU A 50 -0.87 31.97 -5.15
C LEU A 50 0.29 32.76 -4.52
N ASN A 51 1.01 32.12 -3.61
CA ASN A 51 2.15 32.69 -2.90
C ASN A 51 3.40 31.85 -3.16
N GLN A 52 4.58 32.44 -2.97
CA GLN A 52 5.85 31.73 -2.95
C GLN A 52 6.42 31.81 -1.53
N THR A 53 6.62 30.66 -0.89
CA THR A 53 6.99 30.60 0.52
C THR A 53 8.29 29.78 0.69
N PRO A 54 9.29 30.29 1.43
CA PRO A 54 10.50 29.54 1.73
C PRO A 54 10.20 28.23 2.47
N ILE A 55 10.93 27.16 2.15
CA ILE A 55 10.76 25.85 2.82
C ILE A 55 10.92 25.99 4.33
N SER A 56 11.93 26.72 4.80
CA SER A 56 12.14 26.96 6.23
C SER A 56 10.92 27.57 6.92
N THR A 57 10.24 28.49 6.25
CA THR A 57 9.02 29.14 6.78
C THR A 57 7.87 28.15 6.86
N ILE A 58 7.67 27.33 5.81
CA ILE A 58 6.62 26.29 5.80
C ILE A 58 6.86 25.28 6.92
N LEU A 59 8.11 24.80 7.08
CA LEU A 59 8.46 23.85 8.13
C LEU A 59 8.26 24.44 9.53
N ALA A 60 8.64 25.70 9.74
CA ALA A 60 8.40 26.41 11.00
C ALA A 60 6.90 26.59 11.29
N TRP A 61 6.08 26.85 10.27
CA TRP A 61 4.62 26.93 10.45
C TRP A 61 3.99 25.58 10.81
N VAL A 62 4.51 24.49 10.26
CA VAL A 62 4.05 23.13 10.63
C VAL A 62 4.50 22.78 12.04
N GLU A 63 5.72 23.12 12.42
CA GLU A 63 6.27 22.87 13.76
C GLU A 63 5.56 23.67 14.86
N SER A 64 5.25 24.95 14.60
CA SER A 64 4.48 25.79 15.51
C SER A 64 2.97 25.50 15.51
N GLY A 65 2.49 24.64 14.62
CA GLY A 65 1.08 24.36 14.44
C GLY A 65 0.29 25.48 13.73
N ALA A 66 0.95 26.49 13.14
CA ALA A 66 0.31 27.52 12.31
C ALA A 66 -0.22 26.94 10.98
N ILE A 67 0.42 25.89 10.46
CA ILE A 67 -0.15 25.00 9.45
C ILE A 67 -0.46 23.67 10.14
N ALA A 68 -1.73 23.33 10.21
CA ALA A 68 -2.19 22.06 10.72
C ALA A 68 -2.28 21.04 9.59
N ILE A 69 -1.84 19.83 9.88
CA ILE A 69 -2.04 18.68 9.00
C ILE A 69 -3.33 18.01 9.45
N PRO A 70 -4.42 18.00 8.61
CA PRO A 70 -5.68 17.42 9.03
C PRO A 70 -5.55 15.91 9.24
N GLU A 71 -6.38 15.37 10.12
CA GLU A 71 -6.49 13.93 10.36
C GLU A 71 -6.83 13.10 9.11
N ILE A 72 -7.39 13.76 8.10
CA ILE A 72 -7.84 13.16 6.84
C ILE A 72 -6.69 12.57 5.99
N GLN A 73 -5.42 12.80 6.38
CA GLN A 73 -4.30 12.48 5.50
C GLN A 73 -3.63 11.15 5.85
N ARG A 74 -3.24 10.45 4.79
CA ARG A 74 -2.68 9.09 4.78
C ARG A 74 -1.26 8.99 5.37
N PRO A 75 -0.81 7.79 5.79
CA PRO A 75 0.58 7.53 6.15
C PRO A 75 1.56 7.93 5.05
N PHE A 76 2.83 8.08 5.41
CA PHE A 76 3.86 8.41 4.44
C PHE A 76 4.05 7.27 3.42
N VAL A 77 3.81 7.57 2.14
CA VAL A 77 3.81 6.57 1.08
C VAL A 77 5.00 6.68 0.12
N TRP A 78 5.75 7.78 0.18
CA TRP A 78 6.92 7.97 -0.67
C TRP A 78 8.04 7.00 -0.32
N MET A 79 8.68 6.47 -1.35
CA MET A 79 9.90 5.70 -1.19
C MET A 79 11.11 6.62 -0.95
N SER A 80 12.15 6.10 -0.30
CA SER A 80 13.34 6.89 0.02
C SER A 80 14.01 7.53 -1.22
N TRP A 81 13.91 6.89 -2.40
CA TRP A 81 14.42 7.46 -3.64
C TRP A 81 13.62 8.69 -4.11
N GLN A 82 12.31 8.77 -3.84
CA GLN A 82 11.48 9.94 -4.17
C GLN A 82 11.86 11.13 -3.28
N VAL A 83 12.22 10.87 -2.02
CA VAL A 83 12.73 11.90 -1.11
C VAL A 83 14.11 12.39 -1.57
N ARG A 84 14.99 11.49 -2.02
CA ARG A 84 16.26 11.83 -2.64
C ARG A 84 16.08 12.74 -3.86
N ASP A 85 15.17 12.38 -4.75
CA ASP A 85 14.92 13.14 -6.00
C ASP A 85 14.32 14.51 -5.70
N LEU A 86 13.51 14.63 -4.62
CA LEU A 86 13.04 15.93 -4.13
C LEU A 86 14.21 16.81 -3.68
N MET A 87 15.15 16.25 -2.90
CA MET A 87 16.33 17.00 -2.42
C MET A 87 17.22 17.42 -3.58
N ASP A 88 17.47 16.53 -4.54
CA ASP A 88 18.23 16.85 -5.74
C ASP A 88 17.55 17.95 -6.59
N SER A 89 16.25 17.84 -6.82
CA SER A 89 15.47 18.86 -7.55
C SER A 89 15.58 20.24 -6.91
N LEU A 90 15.48 20.30 -5.57
CA LEU A 90 15.64 21.55 -4.83
C LEU A 90 17.08 22.11 -4.91
N TYR A 91 18.06 21.24 -4.85
CA TYR A 91 19.47 21.61 -5.03
C TYR A 91 19.75 22.18 -6.42
N GLN A 92 19.18 21.57 -7.46
CA GLN A 92 19.27 22.05 -8.84
C GLN A 92 18.41 23.31 -9.10
N GLY A 93 17.49 23.66 -8.20
CA GLY A 93 16.58 24.79 -8.36
C GLY A 93 15.38 24.48 -9.27
N TYR A 94 15.05 23.21 -9.44
CA TYR A 94 13.88 22.80 -10.23
C TYR A 94 12.58 23.02 -9.45
N PRO A 95 11.45 23.26 -10.13
CA PRO A 95 10.17 23.40 -9.48
C PRO A 95 9.72 22.06 -8.88
N VAL A 96 9.31 22.07 -7.62
CA VAL A 96 8.89 20.86 -6.88
C VAL A 96 7.37 20.80 -6.62
N GLY A 97 6.61 21.64 -7.33
CA GLY A 97 5.15 21.70 -7.23
C GLY A 97 4.67 22.66 -6.14
N TYR A 98 3.39 22.49 -5.74
CA TYR A 98 2.69 23.40 -4.84
C TYR A 98 2.22 22.66 -3.60
N ILE A 99 2.06 23.40 -2.48
CA ILE A 99 1.20 22.99 -1.36
C ILE A 99 -0.11 23.76 -1.46
N ILE A 100 -1.19 23.19 -0.92
CA ILE A 100 -2.50 23.82 -0.88
C ILE A 100 -2.91 23.94 0.57
N THR A 101 -3.22 25.17 0.98
CA THR A 101 -3.65 25.48 2.34
C THR A 101 -5.04 26.12 2.32
N TRP A 102 -5.78 25.95 3.40
CA TRP A 102 -7.08 26.56 3.63
C TRP A 102 -7.20 27.01 5.07
N GLN A 103 -7.77 28.18 5.29
CA GLN A 103 -7.96 28.73 6.62
C GLN A 103 -9.46 28.81 6.93
N ASN A 104 -9.95 27.86 7.73
CA ASN A 104 -11.30 27.88 8.25
C ASN A 104 -11.27 27.65 9.76
N PRO A 105 -11.96 28.50 10.56
CA PRO A 105 -11.92 28.41 12.03
C PRO A 105 -12.62 27.18 12.61
N ASP A 106 -13.52 26.53 11.85
CA ASP A 106 -14.43 25.50 12.37
C ASP A 106 -13.95 24.05 12.13
N VAL A 107 -12.75 23.84 11.57
CA VAL A 107 -12.24 22.51 11.30
C VAL A 107 -11.48 21.96 12.49
N LYS A 108 -11.80 20.72 12.91
CA LYS A 108 -11.08 19.98 13.92
C LYS A 108 -9.74 19.44 13.41
N LEU A 109 -8.72 19.52 14.25
CA LEU A 109 -7.35 19.13 13.97
C LEU A 109 -7.03 17.75 14.57
N LYS A 110 -5.86 17.18 14.19
CA LYS A 110 -5.35 15.88 14.68
C LYS A 110 -5.28 15.76 16.21
N ASP A 111 -5.12 16.87 16.89
CA ASP A 111 -5.02 16.95 18.36
C ASP A 111 -6.39 17.20 19.03
N GLY A 112 -7.50 17.13 18.26
CA GLY A 112 -8.86 17.39 18.74
C GLY A 112 -9.20 18.86 18.94
N SER A 113 -8.27 19.80 18.72
CA SER A 113 -8.50 21.24 18.79
C SER A 113 -9.20 21.76 17.53
N THR A 114 -9.80 22.96 17.60
CA THR A 114 -10.33 23.64 16.41
C THR A 114 -9.23 24.44 15.72
N SER A 115 -9.41 24.64 14.38
CA SER A 115 -8.41 25.32 13.54
C SER A 115 -8.31 26.83 13.74
N GLN A 116 -8.82 27.40 14.83
CA GLN A 116 -8.89 28.84 15.08
C GLN A 116 -7.62 29.59 14.67
N GLY A 117 -7.71 30.36 13.58
CA GLY A 117 -6.59 31.11 13.02
C GLY A 117 -5.49 30.27 12.35
N LYS A 118 -5.57 28.95 12.36
CA LYS A 118 -4.59 28.05 11.73
C LYS A 118 -4.95 27.78 10.28
N ARG A 119 -3.93 27.61 9.45
CA ARG A 119 -4.07 27.11 8.09
C ARG A 119 -4.09 25.59 8.08
N ILE A 120 -4.97 25.00 7.27
CA ILE A 120 -5.10 23.56 7.13
C ILE A 120 -4.44 23.15 5.82
N LEU A 121 -3.53 22.17 5.87
CA LEU A 121 -2.88 21.63 4.69
C LEU A 121 -3.84 20.71 3.93
N ILE A 122 -4.31 21.14 2.76
CA ILE A 122 -5.24 20.38 1.91
C ILE A 122 -4.47 19.41 0.99
N ASP A 123 -3.35 19.86 0.40
CA ASP A 123 -2.44 19.02 -0.40
C ASP A 123 -0.98 19.37 -0.16
N GLY A 124 -0.08 18.40 -0.43
CA GLY A 124 1.36 18.55 -0.25
C GLY A 124 1.92 17.90 1.01
N GLN A 125 1.12 17.15 1.79
CA GLN A 125 1.57 16.49 3.01
C GLN A 125 2.79 15.60 2.79
N GLN A 126 2.76 14.75 1.75
CA GLN A 126 3.88 13.84 1.46
C GLN A 126 5.17 14.62 1.23
N ARG A 127 5.08 15.78 0.55
CA ARG A 127 6.21 16.68 0.30
C ARG A 127 6.72 17.31 1.60
N ILE A 128 5.83 17.84 2.42
CA ILE A 128 6.21 18.42 3.73
C ILE A 128 6.82 17.34 4.64
N THR A 129 6.23 16.15 4.69
CA THR A 129 6.76 15.03 5.47
C THR A 129 8.13 14.59 4.98
N ALA A 130 8.35 14.53 3.64
CA ALA A 130 9.64 14.23 3.04
C ALA A 130 10.71 15.29 3.40
N LEU A 131 10.35 16.56 3.35
CA LEU A 131 11.24 17.66 3.74
C LEU A 131 11.63 17.57 5.22
N ARG A 132 10.66 17.35 6.11
CA ARG A 132 10.92 17.17 7.55
C ARG A 132 11.82 15.95 7.80
N ALA A 133 11.55 14.83 7.15
CA ALA A 133 12.36 13.61 7.31
C ALA A 133 13.81 13.81 6.83
N ALA A 134 14.01 14.44 5.66
CA ALA A 134 15.33 14.63 5.08
C ALA A 134 16.12 15.76 5.73
N MET A 135 15.47 16.87 6.11
CA MET A 135 16.15 18.08 6.58
C MET A 135 16.22 18.19 8.11
N SER A 136 15.21 17.69 8.83
CA SER A 136 15.15 17.75 10.30
C SER A 136 15.41 16.40 10.98
N GLY A 137 15.60 15.33 10.20
CA GLY A 137 15.93 14.02 10.74
C GLY A 137 14.76 13.33 11.47
N LEU A 138 13.53 13.74 11.21
CA LEU A 138 12.36 13.17 11.87
C LEU A 138 11.96 11.83 11.24
N ASP A 139 11.55 10.89 12.08
CA ASP A 139 10.97 9.64 11.62
C ASP A 139 9.62 9.87 10.97
N VAL A 140 9.31 9.08 9.96
CA VAL A 140 8.00 9.04 9.29
C VAL A 140 7.25 7.77 9.71
N ILE A 141 5.92 7.84 9.70
CA ILE A 141 5.06 6.65 9.87
C ILE A 141 4.77 6.11 8.48
N ASP A 142 5.21 4.90 8.19
CA ASP A 142 5.02 4.24 6.90
C ASP A 142 3.60 3.64 6.75
N LYS A 143 3.34 3.01 5.60
CA LYS A 143 2.04 2.36 5.30
C LYS A 143 1.67 1.24 6.30
N LYS A 144 2.66 0.71 7.01
CA LYS A 144 2.49 -0.32 8.04
C LYS A 144 2.49 0.28 9.43
N TYR A 145 2.29 1.59 9.55
CA TYR A 145 2.34 2.35 10.81
C TYR A 145 3.64 2.21 11.61
N LYS A 146 4.71 1.70 10.98
CA LYS A 146 6.03 1.59 11.61
C LYS A 146 6.81 2.88 11.45
N LYS A 147 7.51 3.28 12.50
CA LYS A 147 8.46 4.39 12.45
C LYS A 147 9.62 4.02 11.53
N LYS A 148 9.92 4.90 10.59
CA LYS A 148 10.99 4.70 9.61
C LYS A 148 11.82 5.98 9.48
N ARG A 149 13.13 5.87 9.68
CA ARG A 149 14.08 6.94 9.35
C ARG A 149 14.33 6.96 7.85
N ILE A 150 14.16 8.12 7.22
CA ILE A 150 14.55 8.37 5.82
C ILE A 150 15.76 9.31 5.85
N ALA A 151 16.95 8.75 5.68
CA ALA A 151 18.18 9.51 5.62
C ALA A 151 18.67 9.60 4.17
N ILE A 152 19.06 10.79 3.76
CA ILE A 152 19.58 11.11 2.44
C ILE A 152 21.05 11.51 2.59
N SER A 153 21.91 10.88 1.80
CA SER A 153 23.34 11.19 1.73
C SER A 153 23.63 12.14 0.57
N PHE A 154 24.62 13.00 0.76
CA PHE A 154 25.10 13.92 -0.27
C PHE A 154 26.61 13.77 -0.43
N ASN A 155 27.09 13.77 -1.67
CA ASN A 155 28.51 13.74 -2.01
C ASN A 155 28.96 15.12 -2.49
N PRO A 156 29.70 15.91 -1.68
CA PRO A 156 30.24 17.19 -2.11
C PRO A 156 31.24 17.11 -3.29
N LEU A 157 31.86 15.96 -3.55
CA LEU A 157 32.80 15.77 -4.66
C LEU A 157 32.07 15.74 -6.01
N THR A 158 30.95 15.04 -6.10
CA THR A 158 30.16 14.85 -7.34
C THR A 158 28.86 15.62 -7.39
N GLU A 159 28.45 16.25 -6.28
CA GLU A 159 27.15 16.90 -6.05
C GLU A 159 25.96 15.93 -6.25
N GLU A 160 26.16 14.63 -5.92
CA GLU A 160 25.19 13.57 -6.09
C GLU A 160 24.45 13.29 -4.76
N PHE A 161 23.13 13.06 -4.86
CA PHE A 161 22.30 12.58 -3.75
C PHE A 161 22.06 11.09 -3.87
N ARG A 162 22.15 10.38 -2.73
CA ARG A 162 21.76 8.95 -2.60
C ARG A 162 20.93 8.71 -1.36
N THR A 163 20.12 7.66 -1.38
CA THR A 163 19.57 7.11 -0.16
C THR A 163 20.71 6.54 0.69
N ARG A 164 20.66 6.74 2.01
CA ARG A 164 21.70 6.26 2.94
C ARG A 164 21.85 4.74 2.86
N THR A 165 23.07 4.29 2.67
CA THR A 165 23.46 2.87 2.60
C THR A 165 24.76 2.65 3.38
N VAL A 166 25.16 1.39 3.56
CA VAL A 166 26.46 1.07 4.19
C VAL A 166 27.63 1.73 3.43
N SER A 167 27.55 1.80 2.10
CA SER A 167 28.59 2.45 1.29
C SER A 167 28.67 3.95 1.51
N THR A 168 27.53 4.66 1.63
CA THR A 168 27.53 6.11 1.90
C THR A 168 27.88 6.45 3.36
N ILE A 169 27.70 5.52 4.30
CA ILE A 169 28.14 5.69 5.69
C ILE A 169 29.68 5.54 5.81
N ARG A 170 30.26 4.61 5.06
CA ARG A 170 31.70 4.32 5.13
C ARG A 170 32.54 5.16 4.17
N GLY A 171 31.93 5.68 3.11
CA GLY A 171 32.61 6.50 2.11
C GLY A 171 33.00 7.85 2.66
N LYS A 172 34.29 8.20 2.62
CA LYS A 172 34.84 9.46 3.14
C LYS A 172 34.35 10.69 2.36
N GLU A 173 33.91 10.47 1.13
CA GLU A 173 33.37 11.48 0.21
C GLU A 173 31.90 11.83 0.48
N TRP A 174 31.22 11.09 1.35
CA TRP A 174 29.79 11.27 1.61
C TRP A 174 29.52 11.98 2.94
N ILE A 175 28.62 12.97 2.91
CA ILE A 175 27.83 13.37 4.07
C ILE A 175 26.75 12.29 4.20
N SER A 176 26.84 11.46 5.25
CA SER A 176 26.01 10.25 5.38
C SER A 176 24.53 10.56 5.60
N ASP A 177 24.21 11.68 6.23
CA ASP A 177 22.86 12.20 6.43
C ASP A 177 22.85 13.72 6.34
N ILE A 178 22.17 14.28 5.34
CA ILE A 178 22.10 15.74 5.15
C ILE A 178 21.43 16.46 6.33
N ALA A 179 20.58 15.78 7.11
CA ALA A 179 19.95 16.37 8.29
C ALA A 179 20.99 16.87 9.30
N GLU A 180 22.14 16.21 9.42
CA GLU A 180 23.20 16.58 10.35
C GLU A 180 23.78 17.97 10.06
N VAL A 181 23.88 18.35 8.77
CA VAL A 181 24.45 19.64 8.35
C VAL A 181 23.40 20.74 8.16
N MET A 182 22.11 20.40 8.20
CA MET A 182 21.02 21.35 8.04
C MET A 182 20.54 21.97 9.35
N VAL A 183 21.13 21.60 10.48
CA VAL A 183 20.80 22.18 11.80
C VAL A 183 21.22 23.66 11.84
N ASN A 184 20.44 24.47 12.52
CA ASN A 184 20.81 25.86 12.74
C ASN A 184 22.08 25.95 13.63
N GLY A 185 23.05 26.76 13.19
CA GLY A 185 24.31 26.91 13.89
C GLY A 185 25.34 25.79 13.65
N TYR A 186 25.14 24.97 12.59
CA TYR A 186 26.13 23.95 12.21
C TYR A 186 27.52 24.59 11.93
N ASP A 187 28.56 23.99 12.49
CA ASP A 187 29.94 24.45 12.28
C ASP A 187 30.47 24.02 10.90
N THR A 188 30.17 24.86 9.91
CA THR A 188 30.58 24.62 8.53
C THR A 188 32.10 24.75 8.35
N LEU A 189 32.80 25.53 9.16
CA LEU A 189 34.25 25.73 9.03
C LEU A 189 35.00 24.45 9.41
N THR A 190 34.74 23.93 10.58
CA THR A 190 35.34 22.67 11.05
C THR A 190 35.01 21.53 10.09
N PHE A 191 33.75 21.43 9.60
CA PHE A 191 33.36 20.41 8.62
C PHE A 191 34.19 20.52 7.34
N VAL A 192 34.34 21.72 6.77
CA VAL A 192 35.09 21.93 5.53
C VAL A 192 36.55 21.51 5.70
N GLU A 193 37.18 21.83 6.83
CA GLU A 193 38.57 21.45 7.12
C GLU A 193 38.72 19.91 7.21
N GLU A 194 37.85 19.25 7.95
CA GLU A 194 37.86 17.80 8.10
C GLU A 194 37.57 17.07 6.78
N TYR A 195 36.62 17.60 5.99
CA TYR A 195 36.25 17.00 4.71
C TYR A 195 37.39 17.08 3.69
N VAL A 196 38.04 18.25 3.55
CA VAL A 196 39.18 18.45 2.64
C VAL A 196 40.36 17.58 3.08
N ALA A 197 40.62 17.45 4.39
CA ALA A 197 41.67 16.56 4.88
C ALA A 197 41.47 15.08 4.46
N LYS A 198 40.20 14.65 4.34
CA LYS A 198 39.84 13.30 3.91
C LYS A 198 39.73 13.17 2.37
N ASN A 199 39.51 14.28 1.65
CA ASN A 199 39.24 14.33 0.21
C ASN A 199 40.09 15.46 -0.47
N PRO A 200 41.40 15.28 -0.60
CA PRO A 200 42.34 16.34 -1.04
C PRO A 200 42.17 16.77 -2.51
N SER A 201 41.27 16.12 -3.25
CA SER A 201 40.92 16.52 -4.65
C SER A 201 40.06 17.77 -4.74
N LEU A 202 39.46 18.25 -3.64
CA LEU A 202 38.69 19.48 -3.57
C LEU A 202 39.40 20.54 -2.72
N THR A 203 39.23 21.79 -3.13
CA THR A 203 39.66 22.95 -2.33
C THR A 203 38.61 23.27 -1.22
N ARG A 204 39.07 23.94 -0.16
CA ARG A 204 38.17 24.47 0.89
C ARG A 204 37.04 25.33 0.31
N GLN A 205 37.35 26.14 -0.69
CA GLN A 205 36.37 27.01 -1.32
C GLN A 205 35.29 26.22 -2.09
N GLU A 206 35.65 25.16 -2.80
CA GLU A 206 34.70 24.31 -3.52
C GLU A 206 33.78 23.58 -2.53
N VAL A 207 34.34 22.95 -1.49
CA VAL A 207 33.56 22.25 -0.46
C VAL A 207 32.61 23.23 0.24
N ASN A 208 33.09 24.40 0.64
CA ASN A 208 32.26 25.42 1.28
C ASN A 208 31.13 25.91 0.37
N THR A 209 31.39 26.12 -0.92
CA THR A 209 30.38 26.54 -1.90
C THR A 209 29.30 25.48 -2.08
N ARG A 210 29.67 24.21 -2.20
CA ARG A 210 28.72 23.08 -2.37
C ARG A 210 27.94 22.80 -1.10
N LEU A 211 28.59 22.87 0.07
CA LEU A 211 27.91 22.73 1.36
C LEU A 211 26.91 23.86 1.60
N ASN A 212 27.30 25.11 1.32
CA ASN A 212 26.39 26.26 1.44
C ASN A 212 25.21 26.12 0.47
N ARG A 213 25.42 25.66 -0.76
CA ARG A 213 24.33 25.39 -1.72
C ARG A 213 23.37 24.32 -1.18
N LEU A 214 23.88 23.27 -0.53
CA LEU A 214 23.07 22.25 0.13
C LEU A 214 22.25 22.88 1.28
N ILE A 215 22.87 23.65 2.16
CA ILE A 215 22.19 24.30 3.30
C ILE A 215 21.15 25.32 2.82
N GLN A 216 21.40 26.00 1.70
CA GLN A 216 20.47 26.96 1.10
C GLN A 216 19.21 26.33 0.51
N ILE A 217 19.09 25.00 0.43
CA ILE A 217 17.81 24.33 0.08
C ILE A 217 16.68 24.83 0.99
N LYS A 218 16.93 25.07 2.27
CA LYS A 218 15.92 25.59 3.21
C LYS A 218 15.32 26.95 2.83
N ASN A 219 16.04 27.74 2.04
CA ASN A 219 15.61 29.05 1.56
C ASN A 219 14.97 29.01 0.16
N LYS A 220 14.95 27.84 -0.50
CA LYS A 220 14.22 27.67 -1.75
C LYS A 220 12.72 27.81 -1.52
N GLN A 221 12.03 28.31 -2.54
CA GLN A 221 10.60 28.61 -2.45
C GLN A 221 9.77 27.46 -2.99
N ILE A 222 8.65 27.18 -2.34
CA ILE A 222 7.58 26.32 -2.81
C ILE A 222 6.36 27.19 -3.06
N GLY A 223 5.63 26.93 -4.14
CA GLY A 223 4.35 27.58 -4.39
C GLY A 223 3.31 27.17 -3.33
N GLU A 224 2.62 28.13 -2.76
CA GLU A 224 1.48 27.92 -1.86
C GLU A 224 0.22 28.43 -2.52
N ILE A 225 -0.75 27.55 -2.77
CA ILE A 225 -2.11 27.90 -3.17
C ILE A 225 -2.93 27.98 -1.88
N GLN A 226 -3.30 29.21 -1.50
CA GLN A 226 -4.12 29.44 -0.33
C GLN A 226 -5.57 29.59 -0.77
N LEU A 227 -6.43 28.66 -0.35
CA LEU A 227 -7.86 28.69 -0.62
C LEU A 227 -8.55 29.77 0.24
N SER A 228 -9.58 30.42 -0.33
CA SER A 228 -10.33 31.46 0.36
C SER A 228 -10.98 30.93 1.64
N PRO A 229 -10.94 31.68 2.76
CA PRO A 229 -11.63 31.31 4.00
C PRO A 229 -13.15 31.20 3.85
N SER A 230 -13.71 31.85 2.85
CA SER A 230 -15.17 31.83 2.58
C SER A 230 -15.66 30.55 1.90
N LEU A 231 -14.75 29.65 1.48
CA LEU A 231 -15.15 28.40 0.85
C LEU A 231 -15.73 27.43 1.88
N ASP A 232 -16.86 26.83 1.52
CA ASP A 232 -17.46 25.73 2.28
C ASP A 232 -16.59 24.48 2.24
N ILE A 233 -16.61 23.68 3.31
CA ILE A 233 -15.83 22.44 3.45
C ILE A 233 -16.09 21.46 2.30
N ASN A 234 -17.32 21.39 1.79
CA ASN A 234 -17.66 20.50 0.68
C ASN A 234 -16.96 20.92 -0.62
N ILE A 235 -16.87 22.23 -0.87
CA ILE A 235 -16.13 22.78 -2.01
C ILE A 235 -14.64 22.51 -1.86
N VAL A 236 -14.09 22.67 -0.67
CA VAL A 236 -12.68 22.37 -0.38
C VAL A 236 -12.38 20.89 -0.59
N ASN A 237 -13.28 20.01 -0.14
CA ASN A 237 -13.18 18.57 -0.38
C ASN A 237 -13.27 18.25 -1.88
N GLU A 238 -14.12 18.90 -2.64
CA GLU A 238 -14.20 18.73 -4.09
C GLU A 238 -12.92 19.20 -4.79
N ILE A 239 -12.34 20.32 -4.37
CA ILE A 239 -11.05 20.80 -4.87
C ILE A 239 -9.95 19.78 -4.56
N PHE A 240 -9.90 19.28 -3.32
CA PHE A 240 -8.94 18.24 -2.91
C PHE A 240 -9.05 16.99 -3.78
N VAL A 241 -10.27 16.52 -4.03
CA VAL A 241 -10.56 15.39 -4.92
C VAL A 241 -10.02 15.62 -6.33
N ARG A 242 -10.35 16.77 -6.93
CA ARG A 242 -9.99 17.10 -8.32
C ARG A 242 -8.47 17.24 -8.51
N ILE A 243 -7.79 17.84 -7.54
CA ILE A 243 -6.34 18.04 -7.61
C ILE A 243 -5.60 16.71 -7.49
N ASN A 244 -6.03 15.87 -6.55
CA ASN A 244 -5.40 14.56 -6.34
C ASN A 244 -5.72 13.55 -7.45
N ALA A 245 -6.79 13.74 -8.21
CA ALA A 245 -7.12 12.92 -9.38
C ALA A 245 -6.08 13.01 -10.51
N SER A 246 -5.26 14.05 -10.53
CA SER A 246 -4.18 14.25 -11.52
C SER A 246 -2.80 13.76 -11.06
N GLY A 247 -2.66 13.32 -9.79
CA GLY A 247 -1.41 12.85 -9.18
C GLY A 247 -1.40 11.35 -8.87
N VAL A 248 -0.81 10.97 -7.74
CA VAL A 248 -0.98 9.60 -7.20
C VAL A 248 -2.44 9.45 -6.81
N ASN A 249 -3.20 8.70 -7.59
CA ASN A 249 -4.64 8.53 -7.43
C ASN A 249 -4.98 8.21 -5.97
N LEU A 250 -5.77 9.08 -5.33
CA LEU A 250 -6.46 8.72 -4.10
C LEU A 250 -7.32 7.50 -4.40
N SER A 251 -7.20 6.49 -3.57
CA SER A 251 -8.07 5.33 -3.67
C SER A 251 -9.49 5.71 -3.25
N ASN A 252 -10.49 5.02 -3.76
CA ASN A 252 -11.86 5.19 -3.28
C ASN A 252 -11.99 4.97 -1.76
N ALA A 253 -11.06 4.26 -1.14
CA ALA A 253 -11.00 4.09 0.31
C ALA A 253 -10.57 5.38 1.02
N ASP A 254 -9.63 6.15 0.46
CA ASP A 254 -9.24 7.47 0.99
C ASP A 254 -10.43 8.44 0.96
N PHE A 255 -11.23 8.38 -0.13
CA PHE A 255 -12.48 9.16 -0.22
C PHE A 255 -13.50 8.73 0.82
N ALA A 256 -13.68 7.42 1.02
CA ALA A 256 -14.57 6.93 2.05
C ALA A 256 -14.14 7.42 3.44
N MET A 257 -12.85 7.31 3.78
CA MET A 257 -12.31 7.81 5.05
C MET A 257 -12.50 9.31 5.24
N SER A 258 -12.36 10.10 4.16
CA SER A 258 -12.62 11.54 4.20
C SER A 258 -14.10 11.87 4.43
N LYS A 259 -15.00 11.15 3.75
CA LYS A 259 -16.44 11.30 3.95
C LYS A 259 -16.88 10.86 5.35
N ILE A 260 -16.30 9.78 5.85
CA ILE A 260 -16.58 9.31 7.21
C ILE A 260 -16.18 10.39 8.22
N ALA A 261 -15.02 11.01 8.07
CA ALA A 261 -14.50 11.98 9.05
C ALA A 261 -15.38 13.20 9.27
N VAL A 262 -16.06 13.68 8.22
CA VAL A 262 -16.86 14.93 8.24
C VAL A 262 -18.34 14.69 8.49
N TYR A 263 -18.78 13.46 8.73
CA TYR A 263 -20.18 13.18 8.97
C TYR A 263 -20.59 13.58 10.40
N GLU A 264 -21.69 14.32 10.48
CA GLU A 264 -22.40 14.66 11.71
C GLU A 264 -23.86 14.20 11.59
N ASN A 265 -24.31 13.37 12.53
CA ASN A 265 -25.70 12.95 12.62
C ASN A 265 -26.59 14.14 13.06
N GLU A 266 -26.11 14.86 14.11
CA GLU A 266 -26.66 16.15 14.56
C GLU A 266 -25.54 17.20 14.57
N PRO A 267 -25.84 18.49 14.40
CA PRO A 267 -24.82 19.54 14.42
C PRO A 267 -23.95 19.50 15.66
N GLY A 268 -22.63 19.33 15.47
CA GLY A 268 -21.64 19.28 16.55
C GLY A 268 -21.44 17.90 17.16
N ASP A 269 -22.09 16.83 16.66
CA ASP A 269 -21.70 15.47 17.04
C ASP A 269 -20.39 15.06 16.30
N GLU A 270 -19.67 14.12 16.89
CA GLU A 270 -18.39 13.66 16.37
C GLU A 270 -18.46 12.22 15.85
N MET A 271 -19.64 11.72 15.51
CA MET A 271 -19.85 10.33 15.15
C MET A 271 -18.92 9.90 13.99
N GLY A 272 -18.86 10.71 12.94
CA GLY A 272 -18.00 10.42 11.80
C GLY A 272 -16.52 10.35 12.15
N MET A 273 -16.03 11.31 12.94
CA MET A 273 -14.64 11.33 13.38
C MET A 273 -14.31 10.13 14.27
N LYS A 274 -15.21 9.74 15.17
CA LYS A 274 -15.04 8.57 16.03
C LYS A 274 -15.02 7.27 15.21
N LEU A 275 -15.90 7.13 14.22
CA LEU A 275 -15.90 5.97 13.30
C LEU A 275 -14.61 5.90 12.49
N ARG A 276 -14.14 7.04 11.99
CA ARG A 276 -12.87 7.10 11.27
C ARG A 276 -11.69 6.65 12.15
N LYS A 277 -11.58 7.20 13.38
CA LYS A 277 -10.56 6.79 14.35
C LYS A 277 -10.66 5.31 14.68
N PHE A 278 -11.86 4.78 14.79
CA PHE A 278 -12.09 3.37 15.04
C PHE A 278 -11.50 2.49 13.93
N ILE A 279 -11.73 2.83 12.65
CA ILE A 279 -11.15 2.13 11.50
C ILE A 279 -9.62 2.26 11.51
N ASP A 280 -9.11 3.47 11.68
CA ASP A 280 -7.68 3.77 11.61
C ASP A 280 -6.89 3.10 12.75
N TYR A 281 -7.39 3.20 13.97
CA TYR A 281 -6.75 2.57 15.12
C TYR A 281 -6.84 1.04 15.11
N PHE A 282 -7.92 0.47 14.60
CA PHE A 282 -7.96 -0.99 14.38
C PHE A 282 -6.86 -1.43 13.41
N ALA A 283 -6.78 -0.80 12.24
CA ALA A 283 -5.76 -1.10 11.24
C ALA A 283 -4.33 -0.87 11.78
N HIS A 284 -4.14 0.18 12.58
CA HIS A 284 -2.86 0.50 13.20
C HIS A 284 -2.46 -0.57 14.25
N LEU A 285 -3.37 -0.88 15.17
CA LEU A 285 -3.09 -1.79 16.28
C LEU A 285 -2.99 -3.25 15.83
N SER A 286 -3.59 -3.64 14.71
CA SER A 286 -3.36 -4.95 14.10
C SER A 286 -1.89 -5.16 13.71
N VAL A 287 -1.17 -4.08 13.31
CA VAL A 287 0.24 -4.15 12.90
C VAL A 287 1.21 -3.83 14.04
N ALA A 288 0.79 -2.97 14.99
CA ALA A 288 1.63 -2.43 16.05
C ALA A 288 0.89 -2.42 17.40
N PRO A 289 0.60 -3.60 17.99
CA PRO A 289 -0.12 -3.75 19.26
C PRO A 289 0.55 -2.99 20.41
N GLU A 290 1.87 -2.88 20.39
CA GLU A 290 2.67 -2.16 21.39
C GLU A 290 2.34 -0.66 21.49
N GLN A 291 1.66 -0.10 20.49
CA GLN A 291 1.26 1.30 20.49
C GLN A 291 -0.09 1.56 21.18
N PHE A 292 -0.74 0.53 21.70
CA PHE A 292 -2.04 0.67 22.34
C PHE A 292 -2.06 1.69 23.49
N GLU A 293 -1.11 1.64 24.40
CA GLU A 293 -1.04 2.59 25.52
C GLU A 293 -0.68 4.01 25.04
N ILE A 294 0.15 4.12 24.01
CA ILE A 294 0.51 5.43 23.41
C ILE A 294 -0.73 6.10 22.79
N ILE A 295 -1.55 5.34 22.07
CA ILE A 295 -2.81 5.86 21.49
C ILE A 295 -3.76 6.28 22.61
N LYS A 296 -3.90 5.45 23.66
CA LYS A 296 -4.76 5.73 24.82
C LYS A 296 -4.36 7.02 25.55
N GLU A 297 -3.07 7.29 25.67
CA GLU A 297 -2.54 8.50 26.31
C GLU A 297 -2.69 9.73 25.43
N ASN A 298 -2.47 9.59 24.13
CA ASN A 298 -2.47 10.72 23.19
C ASN A 298 -3.88 11.11 22.71
N ASP A 299 -4.84 10.18 22.73
CA ASP A 299 -6.24 10.43 22.33
C ASP A 299 -7.21 10.03 23.45
N THR A 300 -7.15 10.77 24.56
CA THR A 300 -7.93 10.49 25.76
C THR A 300 -9.44 10.55 25.53
N GLU A 301 -9.91 11.34 24.59
CA GLU A 301 -11.34 11.43 24.26
C GLU A 301 -11.82 10.17 23.52
N PHE A 302 -11.06 9.70 22.55
CA PHE A 302 -11.40 8.45 21.88
C PHE A 302 -11.25 7.24 22.83
N ALA A 303 -10.23 7.26 23.71
CA ALA A 303 -10.01 6.20 24.70
C ALA A 303 -11.17 5.98 25.68
N LYS A 304 -12.05 6.97 25.88
CA LYS A 304 -13.26 6.87 26.70
C LYS A 304 -14.47 6.28 25.95
N THR A 305 -14.36 6.07 24.62
CA THR A 305 -15.48 5.59 23.81
C THR A 305 -15.63 4.07 23.85
N ASP A 306 -16.84 3.58 23.56
CA ASP A 306 -17.08 2.17 23.34
C ASP A 306 -16.27 1.61 22.16
N TYR A 307 -15.97 2.43 21.16
CA TYR A 307 -15.15 2.03 20.01
C TYR A 307 -13.76 1.57 20.46
N PHE A 308 -13.11 2.32 21.35
CA PHE A 308 -11.79 1.93 21.87
C PHE A 308 -11.86 0.64 22.69
N THR A 309 -12.91 0.49 23.50
CA THR A 309 -13.14 -0.72 24.28
C THR A 309 -13.28 -1.96 23.38
N LYS A 310 -13.98 -1.84 22.24
CA LYS A 310 -14.19 -2.94 21.28
C LYS A 310 -12.91 -3.42 20.58
N ILE A 311 -11.87 -2.59 20.52
CA ILE A 311 -10.57 -2.95 19.93
C ILE A 311 -9.47 -3.16 20.97
N SER A 312 -9.80 -3.10 22.25
CA SER A 312 -8.83 -3.26 23.35
C SER A 312 -8.13 -4.62 23.39
N TRP A 313 -8.73 -5.64 22.80
CA TRP A 313 -8.13 -6.97 22.67
C TRP A 313 -6.89 -7.01 21.79
N LEU A 314 -6.74 -6.06 20.84
CA LEU A 314 -5.56 -5.93 19.99
C LEU A 314 -4.28 -5.63 20.79
N LYS A 315 -4.37 -5.09 22.01
CA LYS A 315 -3.21 -4.89 22.90
C LYS A 315 -2.39 -6.17 23.10
N ASN A 316 -3.05 -7.32 23.10
CA ASN A 316 -2.45 -8.63 23.34
C ASN A 316 -2.40 -9.50 22.06
N GLU A 317 -2.72 -8.92 20.91
CA GLU A 317 -2.68 -9.64 19.64
C GLU A 317 -1.23 -9.78 19.17
N THR A 318 -0.84 -11.01 18.86
CA THR A 318 0.51 -11.36 18.41
C THR A 318 0.50 -12.15 17.11
N ASP A 319 -0.68 -12.40 16.54
CA ASP A 319 -0.82 -13.14 15.29
C ASP A 319 -0.84 -12.15 14.11
N ASP A 320 0.30 -12.02 13.43
CA ASP A 320 0.50 -11.11 12.30
C ASP A 320 -0.01 -11.68 10.97
N LEU A 321 -0.71 -12.82 10.95
CA LEU A 321 -1.12 -13.48 9.70
C LEU A 321 -2.03 -12.59 8.85
N TYR A 322 -2.99 -11.90 9.48
CA TYR A 322 -3.92 -11.02 8.76
C TYR A 322 -4.01 -9.66 9.43
N ASP A 323 -3.23 -8.71 8.93
CA ASP A 323 -3.23 -7.30 9.34
C ASP A 323 -4.00 -6.47 8.30
N PRO A 324 -5.30 -6.21 8.52
CA PRO A 324 -6.11 -5.46 7.56
C PRO A 324 -5.79 -3.98 7.59
N SER A 325 -5.63 -3.37 6.41
CA SER A 325 -5.61 -1.92 6.25
C SER A 325 -7.03 -1.35 6.33
N TYR A 326 -7.16 -0.02 6.50
CA TYR A 326 -8.46 0.66 6.43
C TYR A 326 -9.19 0.38 5.10
N ASN A 327 -8.44 0.21 3.99
CA ASN A 327 -9.02 -0.17 2.70
C ASN A 327 -9.67 -1.56 2.75
N ASP A 328 -9.02 -2.52 3.40
CA ASP A 328 -9.54 -3.87 3.58
C ASP A 328 -10.82 -3.85 4.44
N ILE A 329 -10.81 -3.08 5.53
CA ILE A 329 -11.94 -2.92 6.45
C ILE A 329 -13.16 -2.35 5.70
N ILE A 330 -13.00 -1.20 5.02
CA ILE A 330 -14.11 -0.55 4.29
C ILE A 330 -14.64 -1.47 3.19
N ARG A 331 -13.77 -2.21 2.51
CA ARG A 331 -14.16 -3.15 1.46
C ARG A 331 -14.98 -4.30 1.99
N VAL A 332 -14.58 -4.92 3.10
CA VAL A 332 -15.32 -6.00 3.74
C VAL A 332 -16.67 -5.49 4.26
N VAL A 333 -16.70 -4.31 4.89
CA VAL A 333 -17.96 -3.68 5.35
C VAL A 333 -18.88 -3.35 4.17
N GLY A 334 -18.32 -2.87 3.06
CA GLY A 334 -19.06 -2.62 1.82
C GLY A 334 -19.77 -3.86 1.30
N LEU A 335 -19.09 -4.99 1.29
CA LEU A 335 -19.65 -6.28 0.88
C LEU A 335 -20.70 -6.80 1.87
N THR A 336 -20.43 -6.70 3.17
CA THR A 336 -21.32 -7.29 4.19
C THR A 336 -22.59 -6.49 4.42
N GLN A 337 -22.51 -5.18 4.59
CA GLN A 337 -23.62 -4.32 5.00
C GLN A 337 -24.31 -3.60 3.84
N PHE A 338 -23.57 -3.28 2.79
CA PHE A 338 -24.12 -2.54 1.65
C PHE A 338 -24.41 -3.42 0.44
N ALA A 339 -23.92 -4.67 0.45
CA ALA A 339 -23.98 -5.56 -0.70
C ALA A 339 -23.41 -4.89 -1.98
N ARG A 340 -22.32 -4.13 -1.82
CA ARG A 340 -21.64 -3.39 -2.89
C ARG A 340 -20.20 -3.84 -3.04
N GLY A 341 -19.80 -4.14 -4.27
CA GLY A 341 -18.41 -4.49 -4.60
C GLY A 341 -17.55 -3.28 -4.90
N LYS A 342 -18.16 -2.17 -5.35
CA LYS A 342 -17.47 -0.95 -5.75
C LYS A 342 -17.36 0.02 -4.58
N LEU A 343 -16.14 0.40 -4.21
CA LEU A 343 -15.94 1.40 -3.15
C LEU A 343 -16.50 2.78 -3.52
N GLY A 344 -16.51 3.14 -4.82
CA GLY A 344 -17.14 4.36 -5.28
C GLY A 344 -18.63 4.44 -4.94
N ASP A 345 -19.36 3.32 -4.98
CA ASP A 345 -20.76 3.26 -4.59
C ASP A 345 -20.93 3.46 -3.07
N ILE A 346 -19.99 2.96 -2.26
CA ILE A 346 -19.99 3.21 -0.80
C ILE A 346 -19.80 4.70 -0.51
N VAL A 347 -18.84 5.35 -1.18
CA VAL A 347 -18.63 6.80 -1.06
C VAL A 347 -19.89 7.56 -1.42
N ALA A 348 -20.56 7.19 -2.50
CA ALA A 348 -21.81 7.82 -2.93
C ALA A 348 -22.92 7.65 -1.88
N LEU A 349 -23.10 6.45 -1.33
CA LEU A 349 -24.09 6.17 -0.27
C LEU A 349 -23.80 6.97 1.01
N LEU A 350 -22.54 7.02 1.44
CA LEU A 350 -22.12 7.84 2.59
C LEU A 350 -22.28 9.35 2.34
N SER A 351 -22.38 9.77 1.07
CA SER A 351 -22.70 11.15 0.69
C SER A 351 -24.21 11.40 0.55
N GLY A 352 -25.05 10.39 0.80
CA GLY A 352 -26.50 10.50 0.70
C GLY A 352 -27.06 10.18 -0.69
N ARG A 353 -26.25 9.68 -1.63
CA ARG A 353 -26.69 9.45 -3.01
C ARG A 353 -27.80 8.41 -3.10
N ASN A 354 -28.96 8.84 -3.56
CA ASN A 354 -30.03 7.97 -4.00
C ASN A 354 -29.74 7.51 -5.45
N PHE A 355 -29.55 6.20 -5.67
CA PHE A 355 -29.24 5.68 -7.01
C PHE A 355 -30.45 5.67 -7.97
N GLU A 356 -31.68 5.75 -7.45
CA GLU A 356 -32.90 5.79 -8.25
C GLU A 356 -33.21 7.23 -8.69
N THR A 357 -33.30 8.17 -7.73
CA THR A 357 -33.62 9.57 -7.99
C THR A 357 -32.42 10.38 -8.49
N ARG A 358 -31.21 9.90 -8.23
CA ARG A 358 -29.93 10.59 -8.48
C ARG A 358 -29.79 11.90 -7.71
N GLN A 359 -30.49 12.04 -6.60
CA GLN A 359 -30.38 13.17 -5.67
C GLN A 359 -29.63 12.76 -4.42
N ASP A 360 -29.13 13.72 -3.66
CA ASP A 360 -28.48 13.47 -2.39
C ASP A 360 -29.50 13.74 -1.27
N GLU A 361 -29.73 12.73 -0.43
CA GLU A 361 -30.74 12.69 0.62
C GLU A 361 -30.07 12.40 1.97
N LYS A 362 -30.36 13.19 3.00
CA LYS A 362 -29.74 13.02 4.32
C LYS A 362 -30.08 11.67 4.93
N GLU A 363 -31.30 11.20 4.76
CA GLU A 363 -31.79 9.93 5.28
C GLU A 363 -30.97 8.74 4.76
N ILE A 364 -30.52 8.79 3.51
CA ILE A 364 -29.65 7.77 2.91
C ILE A 364 -28.25 7.82 3.53
N ALA A 365 -27.72 9.02 3.77
CA ALA A 365 -26.44 9.16 4.48
C ALA A 365 -26.55 8.59 5.88
N ASP A 366 -27.56 8.99 6.67
CA ASP A 366 -27.76 8.56 8.05
C ASP A 366 -27.95 7.04 8.15
N GLU A 367 -28.69 6.41 7.24
CA GLU A 367 -28.81 4.96 7.16
C GLU A 367 -27.47 4.30 6.80
N SER A 368 -26.74 4.89 5.87
CA SER A 368 -25.43 4.38 5.45
C SER A 368 -24.42 4.41 6.58
N PHE A 369 -24.41 5.46 7.41
CA PHE A 369 -23.53 5.51 8.58
C PHE A 369 -23.90 4.50 9.66
N ARG A 370 -25.21 4.25 9.89
CA ARG A 370 -25.65 3.15 10.77
C ARG A 370 -25.21 1.78 10.25
N LYS A 371 -25.30 1.54 8.95
CA LYS A 371 -24.79 0.31 8.31
C LYS A 371 -23.27 0.18 8.45
N LEU A 372 -22.54 1.28 8.24
CA LEU A 372 -21.09 1.33 8.40
C LEU A 372 -20.70 0.94 9.83
N GLU A 373 -21.29 1.58 10.84
CA GLU A 373 -21.01 1.30 12.25
C GLU A 373 -21.29 -0.16 12.60
N LYS A 374 -22.46 -0.68 12.19
CA LYS A 374 -22.81 -2.10 12.38
C LYS A 374 -21.76 -3.03 11.75
N GLY A 375 -21.33 -2.73 10.52
CA GLY A 375 -20.33 -3.52 9.83
C GLY A 375 -18.96 -3.47 10.49
N LEU A 376 -18.57 -2.31 11.02
CA LEU A 376 -17.34 -2.15 11.77
C LEU A 376 -17.37 -2.99 13.05
N TYR A 377 -18.47 -3.01 13.78
CA TYR A 377 -18.62 -3.85 14.97
C TYR A 377 -18.54 -5.35 14.65
N GLN A 378 -19.05 -5.77 13.50
CA GLN A 378 -18.91 -7.17 13.06
C GLN A 378 -17.47 -7.48 12.68
N PHE A 379 -16.83 -6.59 11.91
CA PHE A 379 -15.47 -6.76 11.43
C PHE A 379 -14.46 -6.86 12.59
N THR A 380 -14.58 -5.96 13.56
CA THR A 380 -13.65 -5.82 14.69
C THR A 380 -13.94 -6.75 15.87
N ASN A 381 -14.97 -7.59 15.76
CA ASN A 381 -15.31 -8.53 16.81
C ASN A 381 -14.20 -9.57 17.00
N GLU A 382 -13.58 -9.61 18.18
CA GLU A 382 -12.45 -10.49 18.52
C GLU A 382 -12.70 -11.96 18.14
N ASN A 383 -13.85 -12.51 18.57
CA ASN A 383 -14.15 -13.92 18.32
C ASN A 383 -14.30 -14.23 16.85
N LYS A 384 -14.99 -13.36 16.09
CA LYS A 384 -15.16 -13.51 14.64
C LYS A 384 -13.83 -13.38 13.91
N PHE A 385 -13.04 -12.40 14.28
CA PHE A 385 -11.74 -12.13 13.66
C PHE A 385 -10.75 -13.29 13.89
N LYS A 386 -10.57 -13.68 15.16
CA LYS A 386 -9.68 -14.79 15.53
C LYS A 386 -10.14 -16.12 14.94
N HIS A 387 -11.46 -16.37 14.93
CA HIS A 387 -12.00 -17.58 14.31
C HIS A 387 -11.71 -17.61 12.81
N PHE A 388 -11.85 -16.49 12.10
CA PHE A 388 -11.50 -16.39 10.67
C PHE A 388 -10.01 -16.68 10.45
N VAL A 389 -9.13 -16.04 11.20
CA VAL A 389 -7.69 -16.27 11.09
C VAL A 389 -7.34 -17.74 11.32
N GLN A 390 -7.83 -18.33 12.44
CA GLN A 390 -7.46 -19.69 12.82
C GLN A 390 -8.15 -20.76 11.98
N ASN A 391 -9.46 -20.62 11.72
CA ASN A 391 -10.22 -21.68 11.08
C ASN A 391 -10.31 -21.53 9.56
N ILE A 392 -10.25 -20.32 9.02
CA ILE A 392 -10.28 -20.16 7.57
C ILE A 392 -8.86 -20.06 7.01
N LEU A 393 -8.04 -19.11 7.45
CA LEU A 393 -6.72 -18.91 6.87
C LEU A 393 -5.76 -20.04 7.25
N ARG A 394 -5.48 -20.24 8.56
CA ARG A 394 -4.61 -21.34 9.01
C ARG A 394 -5.23 -22.70 8.69
N GLY A 395 -6.56 -22.82 8.84
CA GLY A 395 -7.27 -24.02 8.43
C GLY A 395 -7.17 -24.36 6.95
N SER A 396 -6.80 -23.41 6.10
CA SER A 396 -6.45 -23.60 4.68
C SER A 396 -4.94 -23.76 4.44
N GLY A 397 -4.10 -23.76 5.50
CA GLY A 397 -2.66 -23.95 5.39
C GLY A 397 -1.85 -22.67 5.22
N TYR A 398 -2.44 -21.49 5.39
CA TYR A 398 -1.71 -20.21 5.38
C TYR A 398 -1.20 -19.91 6.78
N ASP A 399 0.11 -19.92 6.97
CA ASP A 399 0.75 -19.72 8.28
C ASP A 399 1.60 -18.45 8.36
N GLU A 400 1.98 -17.87 7.22
CA GLU A 400 2.82 -16.68 7.13
C GLU A 400 2.13 -15.51 6.40
N PRO A 401 2.28 -14.25 6.87
CA PRO A 401 1.69 -13.07 6.23
C PRO A 401 2.11 -12.89 4.77
N SER A 402 3.34 -13.32 4.44
CA SER A 402 3.90 -13.27 3.08
C SER A 402 3.13 -14.14 2.08
N MET A 403 2.38 -15.13 2.55
CA MET A 403 1.55 -16.00 1.72
C MET A 403 0.23 -15.34 1.29
N LEU A 404 -0.24 -14.31 2.00
CA LEU A 404 -1.53 -13.64 1.76
C LEU A 404 -1.40 -12.45 0.80
N ILE A 405 -0.74 -12.63 -0.35
CA ILE A 405 -0.52 -11.55 -1.35
C ILE A 405 -1.79 -11.14 -2.10
N ALA A 406 -2.76 -12.04 -2.24
CA ALA A 406 -4.03 -11.79 -2.93
C ALA A 406 -5.10 -11.23 -1.97
N ARG A 407 -4.85 -10.06 -1.38
CA ARG A 407 -5.69 -9.43 -0.35
C ARG A 407 -7.18 -9.36 -0.70
N ASN A 408 -7.54 -9.12 -1.96
CA ASN A 408 -8.95 -9.05 -2.37
C ASN A 408 -9.67 -10.40 -2.21
N ALA A 409 -9.00 -11.52 -2.46
CA ALA A 409 -9.58 -12.85 -2.24
C ALA A 409 -9.81 -13.11 -0.74
N VAL A 410 -8.88 -12.68 0.12
CA VAL A 410 -9.00 -12.77 1.58
C VAL A 410 -10.16 -11.89 2.07
N ASN A 411 -10.25 -10.64 1.63
CA ASN A 411 -11.32 -9.72 1.98
C ASN A 411 -12.70 -10.26 1.58
N TYR A 412 -12.79 -10.85 0.40
CA TYR A 412 -14.04 -11.47 -0.05
C TYR A 412 -14.41 -12.70 0.81
N ALA A 413 -13.44 -13.55 1.12
CA ALA A 413 -13.64 -14.69 2.00
C ALA A 413 -14.09 -14.25 3.40
N TYR A 414 -13.47 -13.20 3.98
CA TYR A 414 -13.88 -12.66 5.27
C TYR A 414 -15.28 -12.08 5.24
N ALA A 415 -15.64 -11.34 4.20
CA ALA A 415 -16.99 -10.82 4.02
C ALA A 415 -18.04 -11.96 3.98
N MET A 416 -17.78 -13.04 3.25
CA MET A 416 -18.69 -14.19 3.19
C MET A 416 -18.75 -14.93 4.54
N TYR A 417 -17.62 -15.10 5.21
CA TYR A 417 -17.57 -15.65 6.56
C TYR A 417 -18.46 -14.85 7.54
N LEU A 418 -18.33 -13.51 7.55
CA LEU A 418 -19.14 -12.67 8.42
C LEU A 418 -20.66 -12.78 8.13
N ARG A 419 -21.04 -12.94 6.87
CA ARG A 419 -22.44 -13.16 6.47
C ARG A 419 -22.99 -14.49 7.01
N LEU A 420 -22.21 -15.56 6.91
CA LEU A 420 -22.58 -16.89 7.41
C LEU A 420 -22.65 -16.94 8.92
N PHE A 421 -21.70 -16.27 9.59
CA PHE A 421 -21.65 -16.24 11.05
C PHE A 421 -22.89 -15.60 11.68
N ASP A 422 -23.44 -14.55 11.03
CA ASP A 422 -24.60 -13.82 11.56
C ASP A 422 -25.92 -14.59 11.44
N ILE A 423 -25.97 -15.66 10.67
CA ILE A 423 -27.19 -16.40 10.38
C ILE A 423 -27.30 -17.76 11.07
N GLY A 424 -26.33 -18.07 11.94
CA GLY A 424 -26.35 -19.30 12.72
C GLY A 424 -26.14 -20.59 11.92
N GLU A 425 -25.46 -20.50 10.77
CA GLU A 425 -25.06 -21.66 9.97
C GLU A 425 -24.15 -22.61 10.76
N ASN A 426 -24.13 -23.88 10.35
CA ASN A 426 -23.19 -24.86 10.90
C ASN A 426 -21.75 -24.42 10.64
N TYR A 427 -20.97 -24.14 11.69
CA TYR A 427 -19.60 -23.64 11.57
C TYR A 427 -18.68 -24.55 10.74
N ALA A 428 -18.82 -25.87 10.82
CA ALA A 428 -18.00 -26.80 10.06
C ALA A 428 -18.28 -26.67 8.55
N GLU A 429 -19.53 -26.60 8.17
CA GLU A 429 -19.97 -26.41 6.78
C GLU A 429 -19.63 -25.00 6.28
N ALA A 430 -19.90 -23.97 7.09
CA ALA A 430 -19.55 -22.60 6.78
C ALA A 430 -18.03 -22.43 6.55
N ASN A 431 -17.20 -23.01 7.42
CA ASN A 431 -15.76 -22.99 7.29
C ASN A 431 -15.30 -23.67 5.99
N SER A 432 -15.84 -24.86 5.68
CA SER A 432 -15.52 -25.56 4.42
C SER A 432 -15.90 -24.73 3.19
N LEU A 433 -17.10 -24.17 3.16
CA LEU A 433 -17.55 -23.33 2.05
C LEU A 433 -16.66 -22.09 1.83
N VAL A 434 -16.28 -21.41 2.93
CA VAL A 434 -15.44 -20.20 2.84
C VAL A 434 -14.00 -20.56 2.43
N ARG A 435 -13.42 -21.66 2.93
CA ARG A 435 -12.11 -22.16 2.50
C ARG A 435 -12.11 -22.50 1.01
N ARG A 436 -13.12 -23.22 0.53
CA ARG A 436 -13.28 -23.57 -0.88
C ARG A 436 -13.45 -22.33 -1.76
N LEU A 437 -14.24 -21.35 -1.31
CA LEU A 437 -14.40 -20.06 -2.01
C LEU A 437 -13.08 -19.29 -2.10
N LEU A 438 -12.30 -19.24 -1.01
CA LEU A 438 -10.97 -18.65 -1.01
C LEU A 438 -10.05 -19.34 -2.03
N ALA A 439 -10.02 -20.68 -2.00
CA ALA A 439 -9.21 -21.47 -2.92
C ALA A 439 -9.64 -21.28 -4.38
N ILE A 440 -10.95 -21.26 -4.69
CA ILE A 440 -11.46 -20.94 -6.05
C ILE A 440 -10.98 -19.55 -6.47
N SER A 441 -11.12 -18.55 -5.59
CA SER A 441 -10.70 -17.17 -5.89
C SER A 441 -9.23 -17.07 -6.26
N LEU A 442 -8.38 -17.84 -5.61
CA LEU A 442 -6.93 -17.88 -5.85
C LEU A 442 -6.58 -18.69 -7.09
N LEU A 443 -7.19 -19.88 -7.28
CA LEU A 443 -6.96 -20.76 -8.41
C LEU A 443 -7.36 -20.14 -9.76
N THR A 444 -8.44 -19.38 -9.77
CA THR A 444 -9.00 -18.80 -10.99
C THR A 444 -8.62 -17.33 -11.19
N GLY A 445 -7.93 -16.73 -10.22
CA GLY A 445 -7.66 -15.29 -10.23
C GLY A 445 -8.93 -14.43 -10.22
N ARG A 446 -10.08 -14.98 -9.77
CA ARG A 446 -11.41 -14.38 -9.86
C ARG A 446 -11.48 -12.96 -9.30
N HIS A 447 -10.81 -12.71 -8.20
CA HIS A 447 -10.78 -11.40 -7.51
C HIS A 447 -9.46 -10.63 -7.75
N SER A 448 -8.87 -10.82 -8.94
CA SER A 448 -7.75 -10.04 -9.46
C SER A 448 -8.19 -9.08 -10.57
N GLY A 449 -7.36 -8.14 -10.99
CA GLY A 449 -7.68 -7.18 -12.06
C GLY A 449 -8.95 -6.37 -11.76
N SER A 450 -10.02 -6.57 -12.52
CA SER A 450 -11.31 -5.87 -12.34
C SER A 450 -12.16 -6.43 -11.20
N PHE A 451 -11.57 -6.71 -10.05
CA PHE A 451 -12.18 -7.42 -8.92
C PHE A 451 -13.44 -6.73 -8.36
N GLU A 452 -13.55 -5.41 -8.37
CA GLU A 452 -14.76 -4.71 -7.90
C GLU A 452 -16.00 -5.09 -8.72
N THR A 453 -15.84 -5.25 -10.03
CA THR A 453 -16.91 -5.71 -10.91
C THR A 453 -17.31 -7.16 -10.60
N LYS A 454 -16.32 -8.01 -10.30
CA LYS A 454 -16.58 -9.40 -9.88
C LYS A 454 -17.27 -9.45 -8.52
N PHE A 455 -16.83 -8.68 -7.55
CA PHE A 455 -17.51 -8.54 -6.25
C PHE A 455 -18.99 -8.15 -6.44
N GLU A 456 -19.25 -7.16 -7.29
CA GLU A 456 -20.61 -6.70 -7.57
C GLU A 456 -21.47 -7.79 -8.23
N GLN A 457 -20.89 -8.58 -9.13
CA GLN A 457 -21.59 -9.71 -9.77
C GLN A 457 -21.85 -10.84 -8.78
N ASP A 458 -20.88 -11.18 -7.95
CA ASP A 458 -20.95 -12.30 -7.03
C ASP A 458 -21.89 -12.02 -5.88
N ILE A 459 -21.83 -10.82 -5.28
CA ILE A 459 -22.68 -10.45 -4.15
C ILE A 459 -24.17 -10.42 -4.53
N LYS A 460 -24.50 -10.08 -5.79
CA LYS A 460 -25.88 -10.11 -6.29
C LYS A 460 -26.45 -11.53 -6.39
N ARG A 461 -25.58 -12.53 -6.55
CA ARG A 461 -25.98 -13.96 -6.59
C ARG A 461 -26.13 -14.57 -5.19
N ILE A 462 -25.57 -13.91 -4.17
CA ILE A 462 -25.59 -14.36 -2.79
C ILE A 462 -26.46 -13.38 -2.00
N GLN A 463 -27.76 -13.45 -2.22
CA GLN A 463 -28.72 -12.58 -1.49
C GLN A 463 -29.07 -13.16 -0.14
N ASN A 464 -29.15 -14.47 -0.05
CA ASN A 464 -29.43 -15.21 1.18
C ASN A 464 -28.27 -16.17 1.46
N PRO A 465 -28.08 -16.55 2.71
CA PRO A 465 -26.97 -17.41 3.12
C PRO A 465 -26.94 -18.79 2.43
N GLY A 466 -28.08 -19.44 2.26
CA GLY A 466 -28.17 -20.72 1.54
C GLY A 466 -27.76 -20.62 0.06
N ASP A 467 -27.65 -19.41 -0.48
CA ASP A 467 -27.17 -19.20 -1.84
C ASP A 467 -25.65 -19.39 -1.97
N LEU A 468 -24.89 -19.25 -0.84
CA LEU A 468 -23.43 -19.41 -0.89
C LEU A 468 -23.01 -20.83 -1.27
N ALA A 469 -23.65 -21.84 -0.70
CA ALA A 469 -23.37 -23.25 -1.04
C ALA A 469 -23.66 -23.53 -2.52
N LYS A 470 -24.79 -23.03 -3.03
CA LYS A 470 -25.15 -23.14 -4.45
C LYS A 470 -24.16 -22.37 -5.34
N PHE A 471 -23.73 -21.21 -4.87
CA PHE A 471 -22.76 -20.38 -5.59
C PHE A 471 -21.40 -21.08 -5.71
N VAL A 472 -20.87 -21.63 -4.59
CA VAL A 472 -19.62 -22.40 -4.58
C VAL A 472 -19.71 -23.60 -5.52
N ALA A 473 -20.79 -24.40 -5.41
CA ALA A 473 -21.01 -25.56 -6.30
C ALA A 473 -21.10 -25.17 -7.78
N THR A 474 -21.67 -23.99 -8.07
CA THR A 474 -21.74 -23.47 -9.45
C THR A 474 -20.34 -23.11 -9.96
N LEU A 475 -19.53 -22.42 -9.14
CA LEU A 475 -18.15 -22.07 -9.51
C LEU A 475 -17.29 -23.32 -9.73
N GLU A 476 -17.42 -24.33 -8.87
CA GLU A 476 -16.71 -25.60 -9.04
C GLU A 476 -17.01 -26.26 -10.40
N LYS A 477 -18.28 -26.33 -10.73
CA LYS A 477 -18.69 -26.93 -12.01
C LYS A 477 -18.22 -26.12 -13.22
N GLN A 478 -18.21 -24.79 -13.12
CA GLN A 478 -17.90 -23.91 -14.25
C GLN A 478 -16.41 -23.63 -14.40
N GLU A 479 -15.69 -23.44 -13.29
CA GLU A 479 -14.32 -22.94 -13.29
C GLU A 479 -13.28 -24.02 -12.92
N LEU A 480 -13.66 -25.09 -12.18
CA LEU A 480 -12.77 -26.17 -11.75
C LEU A 480 -13.09 -27.53 -12.43
N ALA A 481 -13.57 -27.50 -13.66
CA ALA A 481 -13.76 -28.71 -14.46
C ALA A 481 -12.41 -29.45 -14.68
N ASP A 482 -12.43 -30.72 -15.09
CA ASP A 482 -11.21 -31.52 -15.26
C ASP A 482 -10.16 -30.85 -16.15
N ILE A 483 -10.59 -30.18 -17.22
CA ILE A 483 -9.68 -29.43 -18.10
C ILE A 483 -8.90 -28.33 -17.37
N PHE A 484 -9.49 -27.73 -16.33
CA PHE A 484 -8.78 -26.76 -15.52
C PHE A 484 -7.59 -27.41 -14.81
N TRP A 485 -7.79 -28.56 -14.17
CA TRP A 485 -6.76 -29.24 -13.40
C TRP A 485 -5.66 -29.86 -14.27
N ASP A 486 -6.06 -30.41 -15.42
CA ASP A 486 -5.19 -31.21 -16.27
C ASP A 486 -4.40 -30.35 -17.29
N SER A 487 -4.85 -29.11 -17.56
CA SER A 487 -4.22 -28.22 -18.54
C SER A 487 -4.05 -26.80 -18.01
N THR A 488 -5.14 -26.07 -17.73
CA THR A 488 -5.08 -24.64 -17.43
C THR A 488 -4.19 -24.35 -16.21
N LEU A 489 -4.34 -25.10 -15.12
CA LEU A 489 -3.52 -24.91 -13.91
C LEU A 489 -2.06 -25.30 -14.16
N VAL A 490 -1.80 -26.32 -14.97
CA VAL A 490 -0.44 -26.72 -15.34
C VAL A 490 0.29 -25.59 -16.06
N ASP A 491 -0.39 -24.91 -17.00
CA ASP A 491 0.17 -23.75 -17.71
C ASP A 491 0.37 -22.54 -16.79
N GLU A 492 -0.54 -22.31 -15.82
CA GLU A 492 -0.39 -21.26 -14.81
C GLU A 492 0.82 -21.48 -13.88
N LEU A 493 1.18 -22.73 -13.60
CA LEU A 493 2.35 -23.11 -12.80
C LEU A 493 3.69 -22.94 -13.55
N ASP A 494 3.67 -22.63 -14.85
CA ASP A 494 4.88 -22.25 -15.61
C ASP A 494 5.31 -20.79 -15.43
N LYS A 495 4.56 -19.99 -14.68
CA LYS A 495 4.86 -18.57 -14.50
C LYS A 495 6.16 -18.33 -13.71
N PRO A 496 6.87 -17.24 -14.00
CA PRO A 496 8.03 -16.82 -13.24
C PRO A 496 7.63 -16.19 -11.91
N THR A 497 8.53 -16.21 -10.94
CA THR A 497 8.50 -15.49 -9.66
C THR A 497 7.81 -16.18 -8.49
N ILE A 498 8.44 -16.07 -7.34
CA ILE A 498 7.89 -16.53 -6.04
C ILE A 498 6.73 -15.64 -5.54
N ASN A 499 6.66 -14.37 -5.98
CA ASN A 499 5.55 -13.47 -5.67
C ASN A 499 4.33 -13.78 -6.56
N ASN A 500 3.85 -15.02 -6.48
CA ASN A 500 2.74 -15.52 -7.28
C ASN A 500 1.75 -16.26 -6.37
N PRO A 501 0.44 -16.01 -6.45
CA PRO A 501 -0.56 -16.69 -5.63
C PRO A 501 -0.51 -18.22 -5.73
N PHE A 502 -0.15 -18.78 -6.89
CA PHE A 502 -0.04 -20.22 -7.07
C PHE A 502 1.11 -20.84 -6.28
N TRP A 503 2.26 -20.14 -6.17
CA TRP A 503 3.34 -20.59 -5.30
C TRP A 503 2.90 -20.66 -3.85
N HIS A 504 2.32 -19.58 -3.33
CA HIS A 504 1.85 -19.54 -1.95
C HIS A 504 0.72 -20.55 -1.67
N MET A 505 -0.14 -20.78 -2.65
CA MET A 505 -1.17 -21.81 -2.53
C MET A 505 -0.57 -23.22 -2.54
N PHE A 506 0.49 -23.47 -3.31
CA PHE A 506 1.18 -24.75 -3.28
C PHE A 506 1.82 -25.01 -1.91
N VAL A 507 2.44 -23.99 -1.32
CA VAL A 507 2.97 -24.06 0.06
C VAL A 507 1.84 -24.28 1.08
N ALA A 508 0.72 -23.58 0.94
CA ALA A 508 -0.45 -23.79 1.79
C ALA A 508 -1.02 -25.21 1.65
N ALA A 509 -0.99 -25.79 0.45
CA ALA A 509 -1.38 -27.18 0.21
C ALA A 509 -0.44 -28.16 0.94
N GLN A 510 0.86 -27.93 0.87
CA GLN A 510 1.83 -28.74 1.60
C GLN A 510 1.61 -28.66 3.12
N ASN A 511 1.38 -27.46 3.67
CA ASN A 511 1.07 -27.27 5.08
C ASN A 511 -0.22 -28.02 5.48
N LYS A 512 -1.31 -27.81 4.74
CA LYS A 512 -2.60 -28.44 5.01
C LYS A 512 -2.55 -29.95 4.95
N LEU A 513 -1.75 -30.51 4.02
CA LEU A 513 -1.58 -31.94 3.81
C LEU A 513 -0.44 -32.52 4.66
N LEU A 514 0.12 -31.75 5.61
CA LEU A 514 1.17 -32.13 6.55
C LEU A 514 2.42 -32.70 5.85
N LYS A 515 2.83 -32.09 4.73
CA LYS A 515 4.00 -32.49 3.95
C LYS A 515 5.30 -32.06 4.59
N GLN A 516 6.40 -32.78 4.27
CA GLN A 516 7.74 -32.46 4.72
C GLN A 516 8.43 -31.46 3.78
N GLY A 517 9.37 -30.68 4.32
CA GLY A 517 10.26 -29.82 3.52
C GLY A 517 11.14 -30.64 2.58
N PHE A 518 11.65 -30.00 1.52
CA PHE A 518 12.52 -30.71 0.57
C PHE A 518 13.82 -31.14 1.21
N LEU A 519 14.17 -32.40 1.04
CA LEU A 519 15.36 -33.05 1.63
C LEU A 519 15.41 -33.02 3.17
N SER A 520 14.25 -32.85 3.81
CA SER A 520 14.08 -32.80 5.26
C SER A 520 12.98 -33.74 5.72
N LYS A 521 13.02 -34.15 7.00
CA LYS A 521 11.92 -34.86 7.70
C LYS A 521 11.05 -33.90 8.53
N SER A 522 11.41 -32.62 8.59
CA SER A 522 10.61 -31.60 9.26
C SER A 522 9.35 -31.29 8.47
N ASN A 523 8.27 -30.93 9.18
CA ASN A 523 7.07 -30.42 8.54
C ASN A 523 7.36 -29.02 7.97
N ILE A 524 6.93 -28.75 6.74
CA ILE A 524 7.17 -27.49 6.04
C ILE A 524 6.68 -26.27 6.83
N ALA A 525 5.60 -26.39 7.61
CA ALA A 525 5.10 -25.30 8.47
C ALA A 525 6.11 -24.81 9.51
N ARG A 526 7.01 -25.69 9.99
CA ARG A 526 8.10 -25.31 10.91
C ARG A 526 9.25 -24.63 10.18
N ASP A 527 9.46 -25.03 8.94
CA ASP A 527 10.59 -24.58 8.14
C ASP A 527 10.31 -23.19 7.51
N LEU A 528 9.02 -22.82 7.32
CA LEU A 528 8.65 -21.53 6.73
C LEU A 528 9.15 -20.28 7.50
N ALA A 529 9.27 -20.38 8.82
CA ALA A 529 9.75 -19.27 9.65
C ALA A 529 11.27 -19.07 9.58
N THR A 530 12.04 -20.09 9.15
CA THR A 530 13.50 -20.12 9.19
C THR A 530 14.16 -20.35 7.83
N ASP A 531 13.40 -20.83 6.85
CA ASP A 531 13.90 -21.26 5.56
C ASP A 531 13.58 -20.28 4.43
N ASP A 532 14.48 -20.22 3.47
CA ASP A 532 14.31 -19.44 2.25
C ASP A 532 13.77 -20.31 1.10
N VAL A 533 13.22 -19.63 0.09
CA VAL A 533 12.83 -20.28 -1.15
C VAL A 533 14.05 -20.48 -2.04
N HIS A 534 14.32 -21.73 -2.39
CA HIS A 534 15.49 -22.14 -3.18
C HIS A 534 15.08 -22.78 -4.51
N HIS A 535 16.05 -22.98 -5.38
CA HIS A 535 15.88 -23.63 -6.67
C HIS A 535 16.29 -25.11 -6.59
N ILE A 536 15.43 -26.03 -7.03
CA ILE A 536 15.77 -27.47 -7.12
C ILE A 536 16.94 -27.71 -8.07
N PHE A 537 16.88 -27.09 -9.27
CA PHE A 537 18.06 -26.93 -10.10
C PHE A 537 18.74 -25.63 -9.70
N PRO A 538 19.93 -25.68 -9.05
CA PRO A 538 20.57 -24.49 -8.52
C PRO A 538 20.75 -23.41 -9.59
N LYS A 539 20.47 -22.16 -9.21
CA LYS A 539 20.55 -21.01 -10.11
C LYS A 539 21.88 -20.92 -10.86
N ASN A 540 22.99 -21.01 -10.12
CA ASN A 540 24.32 -20.86 -10.72
C ASN A 540 24.68 -22.04 -11.63
N TYR A 541 24.18 -23.25 -11.31
CA TYR A 541 24.30 -24.40 -12.18
C TYR A 541 23.64 -24.15 -13.54
N LEU A 542 22.37 -23.69 -13.53
CA LEU A 542 21.63 -23.38 -14.76
C LEU A 542 22.27 -22.23 -15.55
N VAL A 543 22.74 -21.17 -14.89
CA VAL A 543 23.45 -20.04 -15.55
C VAL A 543 24.71 -20.55 -16.28
N LYS A 544 25.51 -21.43 -15.67
CA LYS A 544 26.67 -22.05 -16.32
C LYS A 544 26.32 -22.86 -17.56
N HIS A 545 25.05 -23.32 -17.68
CA HIS A 545 24.53 -24.07 -18.83
C HIS A 545 23.69 -23.23 -19.79
N GLY A 546 23.75 -21.88 -19.68
CA GLY A 546 23.13 -20.96 -20.65
C GLY A 546 21.66 -20.60 -20.37
N TYR A 547 21.12 -20.93 -19.19
CA TYR A 547 19.78 -20.54 -18.80
C TYR A 547 19.78 -19.13 -18.18
N ASP A 548 18.98 -18.22 -18.70
CA ASP A 548 18.82 -16.86 -18.16
C ASP A 548 17.78 -16.81 -17.03
N LYS A 549 17.64 -15.61 -16.43
CA LYS A 549 16.72 -15.38 -15.32
C LYS A 549 15.26 -15.75 -15.61
N THR A 550 14.81 -15.58 -16.83
CA THR A 550 13.42 -15.88 -17.23
C THR A 550 13.19 -17.41 -17.30
N LYS A 551 14.24 -18.17 -17.46
CA LYS A 551 14.23 -19.63 -17.56
C LYS A 551 14.36 -20.31 -16.20
N TYR A 552 15.34 -19.91 -15.37
CA TYR A 552 15.56 -20.58 -14.08
C TYR A 552 14.60 -20.13 -12.97
N ASN A 553 14.01 -18.91 -13.05
CA ASN A 553 13.03 -18.42 -12.08
C ASN A 553 11.61 -18.87 -12.46
N ARG A 554 11.29 -20.14 -12.27
CA ARG A 554 9.97 -20.73 -12.52
C ARG A 554 9.40 -21.31 -11.24
N ILE A 555 8.07 -21.20 -11.04
CA ILE A 555 7.37 -21.77 -9.87
C ILE A 555 7.75 -23.24 -9.70
N ALA A 556 7.75 -24.00 -10.79
CA ALA A 556 8.10 -25.41 -10.77
C ALA A 556 9.60 -25.71 -10.50
N ASN A 557 10.46 -24.71 -10.34
CA ASN A 557 11.83 -24.87 -9.89
C ASN A 557 12.04 -24.48 -8.42
N PHE A 558 11.02 -23.94 -7.71
CA PHE A 558 11.15 -23.50 -6.34
C PHE A 558 10.77 -24.58 -5.33
N VAL A 559 11.47 -24.61 -4.20
CA VAL A 559 11.15 -25.39 -2.99
C VAL A 559 11.45 -24.55 -1.74
N HIS A 560 10.81 -24.89 -0.64
CA HIS A 560 11.33 -24.53 0.68
C HIS A 560 12.41 -25.53 1.07
N LEU A 561 13.58 -25.02 1.40
CA LEU A 561 14.77 -25.81 1.73
C LEU A 561 15.52 -25.15 2.88
N ARG A 562 15.87 -25.90 3.88
CA ARG A 562 16.70 -25.44 5.00
C ARG A 562 18.02 -24.87 4.49
N ASN A 563 18.44 -23.74 5.07
CA ASN A 563 19.65 -23.02 4.63
C ASN A 563 20.92 -23.84 4.72
N ASP A 564 21.07 -24.69 5.76
CA ASP A 564 22.22 -25.58 5.92
C ASP A 564 22.28 -26.61 4.79
N ILE A 565 21.15 -27.20 4.40
CA ILE A 565 21.07 -28.16 3.27
C ILE A 565 21.37 -27.42 1.95
N ASN A 566 20.81 -26.22 1.75
CA ASN A 566 21.04 -25.44 0.53
C ASN A 566 22.53 -25.08 0.32
N ILE A 567 23.21 -24.69 1.40
CA ILE A 567 24.65 -24.39 1.35
C ILE A 567 25.43 -25.63 0.90
N SER A 568 25.07 -26.81 1.39
CA SER A 568 25.74 -28.07 1.05
C SER A 568 25.45 -28.54 -0.39
N VAL A 569 24.23 -28.26 -0.91
CA VAL A 569 23.88 -28.52 -2.32
C VAL A 569 24.70 -27.65 -3.28
N GLY A 570 24.92 -26.39 -2.96
CA GLY A 570 25.73 -25.45 -3.72
C GLY A 570 25.29 -25.33 -5.20
N ASP A 571 26.24 -25.45 -6.12
CA ASP A 571 26.06 -25.35 -7.57
C ASP A 571 26.10 -26.70 -8.30
N LEU A 572 25.86 -27.82 -7.60
CA LEU A 572 25.90 -29.15 -8.15
C LEU A 572 24.69 -29.45 -9.05
N ALA A 573 24.85 -30.37 -9.99
CA ALA A 573 23.72 -30.93 -10.72
C ALA A 573 22.78 -31.70 -9.75
N PRO A 574 21.45 -31.74 -10.00
CA PRO A 574 20.53 -32.50 -9.15
C PRO A 574 20.97 -33.94 -8.91
N ARG A 575 21.35 -34.65 -9.98
CA ARG A 575 21.91 -36.00 -9.87
C ARG A 575 23.07 -36.09 -8.90
N ASP A 576 23.96 -35.11 -8.92
CA ASP A 576 25.22 -35.19 -8.17
C ASP A 576 25.00 -34.89 -6.68
N TYR A 577 24.25 -33.83 -6.33
CA TYR A 577 23.94 -33.56 -4.91
C TYR A 577 23.04 -34.62 -4.27
N LEU A 578 22.11 -35.24 -5.04
CA LEU A 578 21.32 -36.36 -4.53
C LEU A 578 22.14 -37.62 -4.27
N ASN A 579 23.08 -37.93 -5.16
CA ASN A 579 24.01 -39.02 -4.95
C ASN A 579 24.92 -38.78 -3.74
N ASP A 580 25.39 -37.55 -3.54
CA ASP A 580 26.20 -37.18 -2.39
C ASP A 580 25.43 -37.36 -1.07
N ILE A 581 24.17 -36.94 -1.02
CA ILE A 581 23.26 -37.13 0.13
C ILE A 581 23.10 -38.63 0.43
N LEU A 582 22.78 -39.46 -0.57
CA LEU A 582 22.55 -40.88 -0.37
C LEU A 582 23.83 -41.65 -0.02
N SER A 583 25.00 -41.20 -0.47
CA SER A 583 26.27 -41.86 -0.21
C SER A 583 26.92 -41.45 1.12
N SER A 584 26.35 -40.50 1.85
CA SER A 584 26.89 -39.92 3.09
C SER A 584 28.35 -39.42 2.94
N LYS A 585 28.77 -39.06 1.73
CA LYS A 585 30.17 -38.65 1.45
C LYS A 585 30.48 -37.25 1.93
N ASN A 586 29.48 -36.41 2.08
CA ASN A 586 29.59 -35.05 2.61
C ASN A 586 28.55 -34.86 3.71
N ASP A 587 28.83 -34.00 4.68
CA ASP A 587 27.88 -33.62 5.72
C ASP A 587 26.86 -32.64 5.14
N HIS A 588 25.91 -33.18 4.36
CA HIS A 588 24.89 -32.38 3.67
C HIS A 588 23.74 -31.91 4.58
N HIS A 589 23.82 -32.17 5.88
CA HIS A 589 22.80 -31.83 6.86
C HIS A 589 21.36 -32.30 6.50
N SER A 590 21.19 -33.10 5.46
CA SER A 590 19.92 -33.70 5.07
C SER A 590 19.52 -34.81 6.04
N ASP A 591 18.24 -34.87 6.39
CA ASP A 591 17.68 -35.95 7.20
C ASP A 591 17.37 -37.21 6.39
N ILE A 592 17.49 -37.14 5.06
CA ILE A 592 17.20 -38.25 4.12
C ILE A 592 18.43 -39.20 4.05
N THR A 593 18.21 -40.46 4.33
CA THR A 593 19.28 -41.46 4.42
C THR A 593 19.15 -42.64 3.46
N SER A 594 18.01 -42.76 2.79
CA SER A 594 17.74 -43.85 1.85
C SER A 594 17.00 -43.37 0.60
N GLU A 595 17.09 -44.17 -0.46
CA GLU A 595 16.38 -43.91 -1.72
C GLU A 595 14.87 -43.94 -1.56
N ASP A 596 14.32 -44.79 -0.68
CA ASP A 596 12.88 -44.86 -0.42
C ASP A 596 12.39 -43.63 0.35
N GLU A 597 13.17 -43.15 1.34
CA GLU A 597 12.88 -41.89 2.01
C GLU A 597 12.92 -40.71 1.01
N LEU A 598 13.90 -40.70 0.11
CA LEU A 598 14.03 -39.68 -0.93
C LEU A 598 12.80 -39.67 -1.88
N LYS A 599 12.35 -40.84 -2.32
CA LYS A 599 11.14 -40.97 -3.16
C LYS A 599 9.89 -40.50 -2.44
N SER A 600 9.76 -40.82 -1.15
CA SER A 600 8.66 -40.32 -0.32
C SER A 600 8.69 -38.78 -0.21
N ASN A 601 9.86 -38.21 0.08
CA ASN A 601 10.09 -36.76 0.16
C ASN A 601 9.81 -36.06 -1.18
N PHE A 602 10.15 -36.68 -2.31
CA PHE A 602 9.79 -36.20 -3.65
C PHE A 602 8.26 -36.14 -3.82
N GLY A 603 7.52 -37.13 -3.32
CA GLY A 603 6.05 -37.10 -3.30
C GLY A 603 5.52 -35.90 -2.51
N ASP A 604 6.09 -35.60 -1.36
CA ASP A 604 5.69 -34.48 -0.51
C ASP A 604 5.97 -33.09 -1.14
N ASN A 605 6.96 -33.04 -2.05
CA ASN A 605 7.38 -31.79 -2.71
C ASN A 605 6.96 -31.71 -4.19
N ALA A 606 6.10 -32.64 -4.64
CA ALA A 606 5.67 -32.74 -6.03
C ALA A 606 6.86 -32.80 -7.01
N VAL A 607 7.93 -33.50 -6.63
CA VAL A 607 9.16 -33.64 -7.41
C VAL A 607 9.12 -34.94 -8.22
N PRO A 608 9.36 -34.88 -9.56
CA PRO A 608 9.39 -36.09 -10.36
C PRO A 608 10.64 -36.94 -10.12
N ILE A 609 10.49 -38.27 -10.18
CA ILE A 609 11.60 -39.22 -10.00
C ILE A 609 12.73 -39.00 -11.02
N LEU A 610 12.43 -38.38 -12.17
CA LEU A 610 13.45 -37.95 -13.14
C LEU A 610 14.61 -37.18 -12.47
N LEU A 611 14.35 -36.44 -11.37
CA LEU A 611 15.35 -35.62 -10.71
C LEU A 611 16.56 -36.44 -10.22
N MET A 612 16.37 -37.69 -9.86
CA MET A 612 17.47 -38.57 -9.40
C MET A 612 18.61 -38.72 -10.42
N LYS A 613 18.33 -38.53 -11.70
CA LYS A 613 19.29 -38.67 -12.80
C LYS A 613 19.49 -37.39 -13.59
N ALA A 614 18.79 -36.31 -13.18
CA ALA A 614 18.66 -35.11 -13.97
C ALA A 614 19.94 -34.27 -14.00
N VAL A 615 20.25 -33.78 -15.17
CA VAL A 615 21.28 -32.78 -15.46
C VAL A 615 20.66 -31.63 -16.25
N ALA A 616 21.44 -30.62 -16.64
CA ALA A 616 20.88 -29.39 -17.27
C ALA A 616 20.01 -29.64 -18.50
N VAL A 617 20.30 -30.65 -19.31
CA VAL A 617 19.48 -30.97 -20.50
C VAL A 617 18.07 -31.47 -20.15
N ASP A 618 17.88 -32.02 -18.95
CA ASP A 618 16.61 -32.56 -18.48
C ASP A 618 15.71 -31.49 -17.84
N TYR A 619 16.18 -30.26 -17.71
CA TYR A 619 15.52 -29.21 -16.95
C TYR A 619 14.10 -28.88 -17.43
N GLU A 620 13.91 -28.72 -18.73
CA GLU A 620 12.59 -28.37 -19.30
C GLU A 620 11.58 -29.54 -19.13
N GLU A 621 12.03 -30.79 -19.25
CA GLU A 621 11.17 -31.95 -19.00
C GLU A 621 10.85 -32.10 -17.51
N PHE A 622 11.81 -31.80 -16.64
CA PHE A 622 11.60 -31.76 -15.20
C PHE A 622 10.50 -30.74 -14.84
N LEU A 623 10.56 -29.52 -15.38
CA LEU A 623 9.53 -28.49 -15.12
C LEU A 623 8.14 -28.99 -15.52
N LYS A 624 7.98 -29.53 -16.72
CA LYS A 624 6.69 -30.07 -17.22
C LYS A 624 6.11 -31.17 -16.34
N GLN A 625 6.96 -32.11 -15.90
CA GLN A 625 6.52 -33.19 -15.02
C GLN A 625 6.13 -32.65 -13.65
N ARG A 626 6.93 -31.72 -13.10
CA ARG A 626 6.66 -31.14 -11.79
C ARG A 626 5.39 -30.30 -11.77
N GLN A 627 5.12 -29.49 -12.79
CA GLN A 627 3.87 -28.73 -12.94
C GLN A 627 2.64 -29.63 -12.83
N ARG A 628 2.66 -30.79 -13.47
CA ARG A 628 1.57 -31.78 -13.39
C ARG A 628 1.41 -32.37 -11.98
N LEU A 629 2.53 -32.66 -11.31
CA LEU A 629 2.51 -33.16 -9.92
C LEU A 629 2.01 -32.09 -8.95
N MET A 630 2.42 -30.84 -9.12
CA MET A 630 1.91 -29.70 -8.35
C MET A 630 0.41 -29.49 -8.56
N ALA A 631 -0.06 -29.55 -9.80
CA ALA A 631 -1.49 -29.43 -10.11
C ALA A 631 -2.31 -30.57 -9.47
N LYS A 632 -1.77 -31.79 -9.46
CA LYS A 632 -2.39 -32.94 -8.78
C LYS A 632 -2.48 -32.71 -7.26
N MET A 633 -1.43 -32.21 -6.62
CA MET A 633 -1.41 -31.89 -5.19
C MET A 633 -2.39 -30.76 -4.86
N LEU A 634 -2.49 -29.73 -5.69
CA LEU A 634 -3.46 -28.66 -5.53
C LEU A 634 -4.92 -29.16 -5.69
N LYS A 635 -5.17 -30.13 -6.57
CA LYS A 635 -6.49 -30.79 -6.69
C LYS A 635 -6.83 -31.58 -5.42
N GLU A 636 -5.87 -32.31 -4.84
CA GLU A 636 -6.01 -33.05 -3.58
C GLU A 636 -6.28 -32.07 -2.43
N TYR A 637 -5.48 -31.02 -2.32
CA TYR A 637 -5.65 -29.93 -1.35
C TYR A 637 -7.06 -29.34 -1.40
N TYR A 638 -7.51 -28.93 -2.60
CA TYR A 638 -8.85 -28.36 -2.77
C TYR A 638 -9.95 -29.28 -2.23
N ARG A 639 -9.82 -30.60 -2.48
CA ARG A 639 -10.76 -31.60 -1.98
C ARG A 639 -10.74 -31.79 -0.45
N SER A 640 -9.66 -31.39 0.19
CA SER A 640 -9.48 -31.49 1.65
C SER A 640 -10.05 -30.28 2.41
N LEU A 641 -10.46 -29.22 1.71
CA LEU A 641 -10.99 -27.99 2.31
C LEU A 641 -12.45 -28.17 2.71
#